data_bcb40e42760cdc621c71022744fdcb31
#
_entry.id   bcb40e42760cdc621c71022744fdcb31
#
_cell.length_a   1.000
_cell.length_b   1.000
_cell.length_c   1.000
_cell.angle_alpha   90.00
_cell.angle_beta   90.00
_cell.angle_gamma   90.00
#
_symmetry.space_group_name_H-M   'P 1'
#
loop_
_entity.id
_entity.type
_entity.pdbx_description
1 polymer ?
#
loop_
_entity_poly.entity_id
_entity_poly.type
_entity_poly.pdbx_seq_one_letter_code
_entity_poly.pdbx_strand_id
1 'polypeptide(L)'
;MRRMLVRVLALTMMGTPVFADTGLRHFDIQTQPAGPGLNEFARQADITLVFSSDLVARHQTAAIRGDFTIADGLRKLLDGTGLSFKQVSATTIAISAPDGNGDPADPPTAVPPASQPPAASDTPIKGDTSMNHRSLLTRIASLFALGGAVAGGGHTYAQEAAAAEATAPAPAVATPVDASAADTNTLEEVVVTGTASSGGLKKLDASYQITTASLEEIKDVGASSAADLLKIVPSVWAESGGGAAGPNIELAGYPGGSGAPYVTYSINGSPIYPSHNLSFLDDSSMFRLDETVERAEVVLGGPGVLYSDGQMGATANFILRQGTANPTGDIGITLGTEGLYRVDGFYGGPLAQDWYMSVGGFYRVSDGIRPSQYPADEGGQFTGTLTHTFDDGTVMFYARVLKDKNLFIADIPLIATGSGKGVSYSAFPGFNPLTGWFAGSATQGLSVQECPGCAPLTANLADGRGANLHTFGSNLDIHVSDGISLSDKVQYTSGDMPTNGIFTGGAPPTTLAAYAASEITAANGNAAVVTAGGGPATGYAATYAGNGAAVNPNTYVMTNGFWVVDKQLQSFTNDLRFTFELFPDNHLTVGNYVAAYSSDDTWYLGNNELMTATPNSQLVNLTLNNGAVVSNNGLTGACTYCLVDRFQGLNIAFFVSDSWRINQWLFDAGYRIEEQKVSGTIENDTAEDLDANPLHLYNKGVSVPNGSFNVYDCELTLKLGNAAQCDEFEKIKGSWAVGGTYEFTPHMSMYARINQGVHFPSFDDLRNGTPQTESIQNYEIGYRVQTETLYADIDIYDRQFSGVPFQQYVTTPSGALENLVFSYGVDSKGMDFTGRWEPIRHLSLSVVGNWQDSVYKDIVAAGGAGADGNVLQRQPRFQARFTPAYDLPLGPSDLRFFLTYSYIGLRYSDPGNAQVLPSFQTLDAGIVSEIGQHFEVRLQGTNLTNTLGITEQDARAASGTSGTAGGFALGRPIFGREASLGLKYKF
;
A
#
# COMPACT_ATOMS: atom_id res chain seq x y z
N MET A 1 -43.86 5.47 -12.61
CA MET A 1 -42.64 5.44 -11.76
C MET A 1 -42.81 4.64 -10.46
N ARG A 2 -43.75 4.94 -9.55
CA ARG A 2 -43.95 4.21 -8.28
C ARG A 2 -44.14 2.67 -8.41
N ARG A 3 -44.70 2.15 -9.51
CA ARG A 3 -44.86 0.69 -9.73
C ARG A 3 -43.63 -0.02 -10.34
N MET A 4 -42.63 0.74 -10.80
CA MET A 4 -41.40 0.18 -11.36
C MET A 4 -40.31 0.07 -10.29
N LEU A 5 -40.25 1.03 -9.35
CA LEU A 5 -39.33 0.98 -8.21
C LEU A 5 -39.63 -0.19 -7.26
N VAL A 6 -40.91 -0.50 -6.99
CA VAL A 6 -41.30 -1.62 -6.13
C VAL A 6 -40.99 -3.00 -6.75
N ARG A 7 -40.87 -3.07 -8.08
CA ARG A 7 -40.48 -4.34 -8.74
C ARG A 7 -38.97 -4.55 -8.81
N VAL A 8 -38.17 -3.49 -8.76
CA VAL A 8 -36.71 -3.60 -8.71
C VAL A 8 -36.25 -3.95 -7.28
N LEU A 9 -36.87 -3.38 -6.24
CA LEU A 9 -36.56 -3.71 -4.85
C LEU A 9 -37.03 -5.13 -4.43
N ALA A 10 -38.04 -5.69 -5.09
CA ALA A 10 -38.52 -7.04 -4.76
C ALA A 10 -37.73 -8.18 -5.43
N LEU A 11 -36.84 -7.88 -6.37
CA LEU A 11 -35.97 -8.88 -7.02
C LEU A 11 -34.60 -9.06 -6.33
N THR A 12 -34.22 -8.16 -5.44
CA THR A 12 -32.90 -8.18 -4.76
C THR A 12 -32.92 -8.76 -3.36
N MET A 13 -34.06 -9.21 -2.85
CA MET A 13 -34.16 -9.81 -1.51
C MET A 13 -34.35 -11.33 -1.50
N MET A 14 -33.97 -12.02 -2.57
CA MET A 14 -33.90 -13.48 -2.52
C MET A 14 -32.44 -13.89 -2.31
N GLY A 15 -32.13 -14.23 -1.08
CA GLY A 15 -30.86 -14.85 -0.69
C GLY A 15 -30.58 -16.07 -1.57
N THR A 16 -29.39 -16.13 -2.13
CA THR A 16 -28.90 -17.29 -2.85
C THR A 16 -28.74 -18.46 -1.89
N PRO A 17 -29.43 -19.61 -2.11
CA PRO A 17 -29.17 -20.81 -1.33
C PRO A 17 -27.78 -21.34 -1.71
N VAL A 18 -27.02 -21.79 -0.71
CA VAL A 18 -25.82 -22.61 -0.90
C VAL A 18 -26.27 -23.91 -1.54
N PHE A 19 -26.09 -24.05 -2.85
CA PHE A 19 -26.34 -25.30 -3.55
C PHE A 19 -25.05 -26.08 -3.67
N ALA A 20 -25.03 -27.31 -3.17
CA ALA A 20 -24.13 -28.33 -3.67
C ALA A 20 -24.46 -28.50 -5.18
N ASP A 21 -23.55 -28.05 -6.05
CA ASP A 21 -23.77 -28.01 -7.49
C ASP A 21 -23.80 -29.45 -8.06
N THR A 22 -25.00 -29.98 -8.23
CA THR A 22 -25.26 -31.21 -8.96
C THR A 22 -25.68 -30.94 -10.42
N GLY A 23 -25.57 -29.68 -10.88
CA GLY A 23 -25.98 -29.24 -12.20
C GLY A 23 -25.05 -29.74 -13.30
N LEU A 24 -25.64 -30.14 -14.45
CA LEU A 24 -24.87 -30.36 -15.68
C LEU A 24 -24.48 -29.00 -16.29
N ARG A 25 -23.20 -28.85 -16.66
CA ARG A 25 -22.66 -27.69 -17.40
C ARG A 25 -22.17 -28.15 -18.76
N HIS A 26 -22.30 -27.27 -19.75
CA HIS A 26 -21.88 -27.57 -21.12
C HIS A 26 -20.41 -27.22 -21.30
N PHE A 27 -19.58 -28.19 -21.71
CA PHE A 27 -18.16 -27.97 -22.00
C PHE A 27 -17.88 -28.20 -23.48
N ASP A 28 -17.03 -27.36 -24.07
CA ASP A 28 -16.46 -27.55 -25.40
C ASP A 28 -14.98 -27.12 -25.38
N ILE A 29 -14.10 -28.05 -24.95
CA ILE A 29 -12.68 -27.82 -24.79
C ILE A 29 -11.90 -28.77 -25.66
N GLN A 30 -11.02 -28.23 -26.50
CA GLN A 30 -10.14 -29.00 -27.36
C GLN A 30 -8.93 -29.50 -26.57
N THR A 31 -8.25 -30.52 -27.09
CA THR A 31 -6.95 -30.97 -26.58
C THR A 31 -5.93 -29.87 -26.70
N GLN A 32 -5.32 -29.46 -25.60
CA GLN A 32 -4.38 -28.36 -25.51
C GLN A 32 -3.45 -28.52 -24.29
N PRO A 33 -2.38 -27.72 -24.12
CA PRO A 33 -1.57 -27.74 -22.92
C PRO A 33 -2.42 -27.64 -21.66
N ALA A 34 -2.04 -28.37 -20.58
CA ALA A 34 -2.92 -28.53 -19.44
C ALA A 34 -3.25 -27.23 -18.68
N GLY A 35 -2.33 -26.28 -18.62
CA GLY A 35 -2.61 -24.96 -18.04
C GLY A 35 -3.79 -24.25 -18.73
N PRO A 36 -3.69 -23.93 -20.03
CA PRO A 36 -4.81 -23.38 -20.80
C PRO A 36 -6.09 -24.21 -20.75
N GLY A 37 -5.97 -25.55 -20.80
CA GLY A 37 -7.12 -26.45 -20.77
C GLY A 37 -7.89 -26.43 -19.45
N LEU A 38 -7.17 -26.34 -18.34
CA LEU A 38 -7.74 -26.21 -17.01
C LEU A 38 -8.38 -24.83 -16.79
N ASN A 39 -7.74 -23.79 -17.28
CA ASN A 39 -8.31 -22.43 -17.21
C ASN A 39 -9.61 -22.33 -18.01
N GLU A 40 -9.64 -22.89 -19.21
CA GLU A 40 -10.86 -22.94 -20.02
C GLU A 40 -11.98 -23.76 -19.36
N PHE A 41 -11.61 -24.85 -18.67
CA PHE A 41 -12.56 -25.63 -17.89
C PHE A 41 -13.13 -24.81 -16.73
N ALA A 42 -12.27 -24.14 -15.98
CA ALA A 42 -12.65 -23.27 -14.86
C ALA A 42 -13.66 -22.20 -15.31
N ARG A 43 -13.35 -21.55 -16.44
CA ARG A 43 -14.21 -20.54 -17.05
C ARG A 43 -15.58 -21.08 -17.46
N GLN A 44 -15.63 -22.24 -18.12
CA GLN A 44 -16.89 -22.84 -18.56
C GLN A 44 -17.68 -23.43 -17.39
N ALA A 45 -17.00 -23.86 -16.34
CA ALA A 45 -17.61 -24.39 -15.13
C ALA A 45 -18.02 -23.31 -14.13
N ASP A 46 -17.55 -22.06 -14.28
CA ASP A 46 -17.72 -20.96 -13.33
C ASP A 46 -17.21 -21.35 -11.93
N ILE A 47 -15.96 -21.85 -11.90
CA ILE A 47 -15.25 -22.27 -10.68
C ILE A 47 -13.80 -21.76 -10.72
N THR A 48 -13.15 -21.79 -9.57
CA THR A 48 -11.71 -21.52 -9.46
C THR A 48 -10.94 -22.84 -9.45
N LEU A 49 -9.95 -23.00 -10.36
CA LEU A 49 -8.99 -24.09 -10.33
C LEU A 49 -7.63 -23.55 -9.84
N VAL A 50 -7.03 -24.27 -8.90
CA VAL A 50 -5.72 -23.94 -8.34
C VAL A 50 -4.72 -25.02 -8.72
N PHE A 51 -3.64 -24.65 -9.42
CA PHE A 51 -2.57 -25.55 -9.81
C PHE A 51 -1.25 -24.82 -10.02
N SER A 52 -0.13 -25.51 -9.83
CA SER A 52 1.20 -24.98 -10.15
C SER A 52 1.42 -25.03 -11.66
N SER A 53 2.00 -23.96 -12.24
CA SER A 53 2.37 -23.91 -13.66
C SER A 53 3.30 -25.06 -14.06
N ASP A 54 4.25 -25.44 -13.22
CA ASP A 54 5.18 -26.52 -13.49
C ASP A 54 4.53 -27.90 -13.45
N LEU A 55 3.51 -28.07 -12.61
CA LEU A 55 2.73 -29.29 -12.54
C LEU A 55 2.02 -29.57 -13.87
N VAL A 56 1.52 -28.51 -14.52
CA VAL A 56 0.71 -28.61 -15.75
C VAL A 56 1.53 -28.41 -17.03
N ALA A 57 2.72 -27.78 -16.96
CA ALA A 57 3.53 -27.40 -18.12
C ALA A 57 3.91 -28.58 -19.04
N ARG A 58 4.00 -29.78 -18.49
CA ARG A 58 4.40 -30.99 -19.22
C ARG A 58 3.24 -31.89 -19.65
N HIS A 59 2.00 -31.48 -19.37
CA HIS A 59 0.79 -32.26 -19.62
C HIS A 59 -0.07 -31.62 -20.69
N GLN A 60 -0.87 -32.46 -21.38
CA GLN A 60 -1.91 -32.00 -22.31
C GLN A 60 -3.25 -32.56 -21.81
N THR A 61 -4.28 -31.71 -21.81
CA THR A 61 -5.64 -32.16 -21.48
C THR A 61 -6.26 -32.98 -22.60
N ALA A 62 -7.14 -33.90 -22.24
CA ALA A 62 -8.05 -34.53 -23.19
C ALA A 62 -9.11 -33.51 -23.66
N ALA A 63 -9.62 -33.67 -24.88
CA ALA A 63 -10.75 -32.89 -25.36
C ALA A 63 -12.04 -33.33 -24.66
N ILE A 64 -12.86 -32.37 -24.23
CA ILE A 64 -14.20 -32.65 -23.68
C ILE A 64 -15.25 -31.85 -24.44
N ARG A 65 -16.38 -32.49 -24.76
CA ARG A 65 -17.52 -31.84 -25.39
C ARG A 65 -18.82 -32.45 -24.92
N GLY A 66 -19.75 -31.63 -24.43
CA GLY A 66 -21.07 -32.05 -23.97
C GLY A 66 -21.36 -31.62 -22.53
N ASP A 67 -22.45 -32.14 -21.98
CA ASP A 67 -22.93 -31.74 -20.65
C ASP A 67 -22.41 -32.70 -19.57
N PHE A 68 -21.69 -32.18 -18.59
CA PHE A 68 -21.06 -32.91 -17.49
C PHE A 68 -21.28 -32.21 -16.15
N THR A 69 -21.23 -32.95 -15.06
CA THR A 69 -20.98 -32.33 -13.75
C THR A 69 -19.55 -31.81 -13.72
N ILE A 70 -19.25 -30.84 -12.87
CA ILE A 70 -17.91 -30.27 -12.73
C ILE A 70 -16.88 -31.38 -12.44
N ALA A 71 -17.20 -32.28 -11.52
CA ALA A 71 -16.32 -33.40 -11.16
C ALA A 71 -16.07 -34.40 -12.31
N ASP A 72 -17.11 -34.73 -13.08
CA ASP A 72 -16.97 -35.66 -14.20
C ASP A 72 -16.29 -35.02 -15.41
N GLY A 73 -16.56 -33.75 -15.67
CA GLY A 73 -15.90 -32.95 -16.69
C GLY A 73 -14.40 -32.85 -16.42
N LEU A 74 -14.03 -32.54 -15.18
CA LEU A 74 -12.62 -32.43 -14.79
C LEU A 74 -11.88 -33.76 -14.83
N ARG A 75 -12.50 -34.87 -14.39
CA ARG A 75 -11.90 -36.20 -14.56
C ARG A 75 -11.61 -36.53 -16.03
N LYS A 76 -12.53 -36.15 -16.91
CA LYS A 76 -12.39 -36.41 -18.34
C LYS A 76 -11.32 -35.51 -18.98
N LEU A 77 -11.24 -34.27 -18.55
CA LEU A 77 -10.22 -33.30 -19.01
C LEU A 77 -8.82 -33.73 -18.61
N LEU A 78 -8.66 -34.28 -17.41
CA LEU A 78 -7.38 -34.74 -16.85
C LEU A 78 -7.04 -36.19 -17.23
N ASP A 79 -7.88 -36.88 -17.99
CA ASP A 79 -7.65 -38.28 -18.40
C ASP A 79 -6.34 -38.42 -19.20
N GLY A 80 -5.47 -39.33 -18.76
CA GLY A 80 -4.15 -39.53 -19.34
C GLY A 80 -3.06 -38.56 -18.88
N THR A 81 -3.35 -37.53 -18.09
CA THR A 81 -2.35 -36.62 -17.55
C THR A 81 -1.65 -37.12 -16.29
N GLY A 82 -2.27 -38.07 -15.58
CA GLY A 82 -1.80 -38.51 -14.27
C GLY A 82 -2.04 -37.49 -13.15
N LEU A 83 -2.67 -36.35 -13.44
CA LEU A 83 -3.04 -35.36 -12.43
C LEU A 83 -4.29 -35.76 -11.69
N SER A 84 -4.37 -35.40 -10.42
CA SER A 84 -5.53 -35.57 -9.55
C SER A 84 -6.10 -34.22 -9.13
N PHE A 85 -7.34 -34.23 -8.66
CA PHE A 85 -7.97 -33.01 -8.17
C PHE A 85 -8.71 -33.25 -6.85
N LYS A 86 -8.75 -32.22 -6.01
CA LYS A 86 -9.45 -32.21 -4.73
C LYS A 86 -10.29 -30.94 -4.61
N GLN A 87 -11.56 -31.09 -4.27
CA GLN A 87 -12.43 -29.95 -3.98
C GLN A 87 -12.02 -29.32 -2.64
N VAL A 88 -11.72 -28.04 -2.66
CA VAL A 88 -11.25 -27.26 -1.52
C VAL A 88 -12.40 -26.45 -0.92
N SER A 89 -13.29 -25.90 -1.77
CA SER A 89 -14.49 -25.19 -1.35
C SER A 89 -15.66 -25.50 -2.30
N ALA A 90 -16.80 -24.86 -2.09
CA ALA A 90 -17.97 -25.02 -2.99
C ALA A 90 -17.65 -24.63 -4.45
N THR A 91 -16.73 -23.69 -4.66
CA THR A 91 -16.36 -23.14 -5.98
C THR A 91 -14.88 -23.29 -6.32
N THR A 92 -14.05 -23.90 -5.45
CA THR A 92 -12.59 -24.00 -5.64
C THR A 92 -12.13 -25.46 -5.65
N ILE A 93 -11.34 -25.83 -6.67
CA ILE A 93 -10.78 -27.18 -6.83
C ILE A 93 -9.26 -27.07 -7.04
N ALA A 94 -8.47 -27.81 -6.27
CA ALA A 94 -7.02 -27.88 -6.43
C ALA A 94 -6.63 -29.09 -7.30
N ILE A 95 -5.66 -28.89 -8.21
CA ILE A 95 -5.04 -29.92 -9.03
C ILE A 95 -3.67 -30.26 -8.42
N SER A 96 -3.41 -31.57 -8.27
CA SER A 96 -2.16 -32.07 -7.65
C SER A 96 -1.58 -33.24 -8.46
N ALA A 97 -0.30 -33.53 -8.20
CA ALA A 97 0.29 -34.80 -8.66
C ALA A 97 -0.38 -35.97 -7.94
N PRO A 98 -0.39 -37.18 -8.53
CA PRO A 98 -0.97 -38.35 -7.88
C PRO A 98 -0.24 -38.68 -6.57
N ASP A 99 -0.99 -39.00 -5.52
CA ASP A 99 -0.45 -39.40 -4.22
C ASP A 99 0.47 -40.62 -4.39
N GLY A 100 1.78 -40.41 -4.35
CA GLY A 100 2.78 -41.44 -4.55
C GLY A 100 3.02 -42.26 -3.30
N ASN A 101 2.41 -43.46 -3.24
CA ASN A 101 2.98 -44.57 -2.48
C ASN A 101 3.60 -45.55 -3.46
N GLY A 102 4.94 -45.57 -3.58
CA GLY A 102 5.67 -46.50 -4.40
C GLY A 102 7.15 -46.12 -4.58
N ASP A 103 8.02 -47.04 -4.23
CA ASP A 103 9.48 -47.00 -4.19
C ASP A 103 10.21 -46.45 -5.44
N PRO A 104 11.43 -45.92 -5.31
CA PRO A 104 12.16 -45.26 -6.38
C PRO A 104 12.78 -46.26 -7.37
N ALA A 105 12.52 -46.05 -8.65
CA ALA A 105 13.22 -46.71 -9.74
C ALA A 105 13.97 -45.73 -10.63
N ASP A 106 15.14 -46.11 -11.04
CA ASP A 106 16.26 -45.52 -11.76
C ASP A 106 15.98 -44.47 -12.86
N PRO A 107 16.95 -43.60 -13.18
CA PRO A 107 16.80 -42.54 -14.14
C PRO A 107 16.87 -43.01 -15.60
N PRO A 108 16.10 -42.48 -16.52
CA PRO A 108 16.21 -42.77 -17.93
C PRO A 108 17.29 -41.94 -18.63
N THR A 109 18.05 -42.65 -19.46
CA THR A 109 19.10 -42.23 -20.38
C THR A 109 18.71 -41.11 -21.34
N ALA A 110 19.74 -40.31 -21.67
CA ALA A 110 19.74 -39.19 -22.61
C ALA A 110 19.16 -39.50 -24.01
N VAL A 111 18.41 -38.57 -24.56
CA VAL A 111 17.95 -38.50 -25.95
C VAL A 111 18.71 -37.34 -26.65
N PRO A 112 19.20 -37.54 -27.90
CA PRO A 112 20.07 -36.61 -28.59
C PRO A 112 19.33 -35.41 -29.21
N PRO A 113 20.01 -34.28 -29.56
CA PRO A 113 19.41 -33.03 -29.91
C PRO A 113 18.77 -33.02 -31.31
N ALA A 114 17.58 -32.45 -31.38
CA ALA A 114 16.88 -32.23 -32.63
C ALA A 114 17.33 -30.93 -33.29
N SER A 115 17.43 -30.99 -34.59
CA SER A 115 17.97 -30.03 -35.58
C SER A 115 17.21 -28.69 -35.66
N GLN A 116 17.94 -27.61 -35.86
CA GLN A 116 17.48 -26.26 -36.13
C GLN A 116 16.58 -26.15 -37.40
N PRO A 117 15.56 -25.28 -37.37
CA PRO A 117 14.90 -24.78 -38.57
C PRO A 117 15.63 -23.51 -39.09
N PRO A 118 15.46 -23.18 -40.37
CA PRO A 118 16.32 -22.21 -41.08
C PRO A 118 15.91 -20.76 -40.82
N ALA A 119 16.90 -19.89 -40.94
CA ALA A 119 16.87 -18.45 -40.82
C ALA A 119 15.81 -17.78 -41.70
N ALA A 120 14.99 -16.91 -41.09
CA ALA A 120 14.16 -15.95 -41.81
C ALA A 120 14.81 -14.57 -41.76
N SER A 121 14.75 -13.92 -42.94
CA SER A 121 15.44 -12.71 -43.36
C SER A 121 15.11 -11.44 -42.55
N ASP A 122 16.16 -10.67 -42.26
CA ASP A 122 16.14 -9.33 -41.71
C ASP A 122 15.30 -8.34 -42.53
N THR A 123 14.35 -7.72 -41.87
CA THR A 123 13.94 -6.35 -42.22
C THR A 123 13.81 -5.57 -40.89
N PRO A 124 14.52 -4.45 -40.72
CA PRO A 124 14.47 -3.70 -39.45
C PRO A 124 13.21 -2.86 -39.43
N ILE A 125 12.31 -3.25 -38.57
CA ILE A 125 11.21 -2.36 -38.13
C ILE A 125 11.82 -1.39 -37.12
N LYS A 126 12.00 -0.14 -37.52
CA LYS A 126 12.26 0.96 -36.61
C LYS A 126 11.01 1.15 -35.74
N GLY A 127 11.03 0.61 -34.56
CA GLY A 127 10.10 0.94 -33.50
C GLY A 127 10.37 2.36 -33.03
N ASP A 128 9.42 3.24 -33.27
CA ASP A 128 9.42 4.60 -32.71
C ASP A 128 9.02 4.48 -31.22
N THR A 129 10.03 4.44 -30.36
CA THR A 129 9.90 4.20 -28.90
C THR A 129 9.64 5.49 -28.12
N SER A 130 8.83 6.40 -28.64
CA SER A 130 8.25 7.48 -27.87
C SER A 130 6.75 7.24 -27.73
N MET A 131 6.32 6.58 -26.64
CA MET A 131 4.92 6.62 -26.26
C MET A 131 4.54 8.08 -25.98
N ASN A 132 3.65 8.56 -26.81
CA ASN A 132 3.26 9.94 -26.89
C ASN A 132 2.50 10.35 -25.61
N HIS A 133 3.14 11.13 -24.73
CA HIS A 133 2.46 11.86 -23.65
C HIS A 133 1.16 12.60 -24.11
N ARG A 134 1.01 12.77 -25.43
CA ARG A 134 -0.20 13.28 -26.05
C ARG A 134 -1.41 12.34 -25.96
N SER A 135 -1.24 11.02 -25.75
CA SER A 135 -2.38 10.10 -25.73
C SER A 135 -3.20 10.23 -24.43
N LEU A 136 -2.58 10.38 -23.29
CA LEU A 136 -3.26 10.60 -22.01
C LEU A 136 -3.93 11.98 -21.99
N LEU A 137 -3.19 13.03 -22.39
CA LEU A 137 -3.74 14.38 -22.49
C LEU A 137 -4.88 14.50 -23.53
N THR A 138 -4.82 13.73 -24.62
CA THR A 138 -5.90 13.71 -25.64
C THR A 138 -7.13 12.97 -25.11
N ARG A 139 -6.97 11.91 -24.34
CA ARG A 139 -8.06 11.21 -23.65
C ARG A 139 -8.70 12.09 -22.55
N ILE A 140 -7.85 12.84 -21.80
CA ILE A 140 -8.30 13.83 -20.82
C ILE A 140 -9.06 14.97 -21.51
N ALA A 141 -8.55 15.51 -22.62
CA ALA A 141 -9.22 16.57 -23.37
C ALA A 141 -10.58 16.15 -23.96
N SER A 142 -10.73 14.88 -24.37
CA SER A 142 -12.03 14.35 -24.83
C SER A 142 -13.03 14.18 -23.68
N LEU A 143 -12.60 13.94 -22.46
CA LEU A 143 -13.46 13.88 -21.27
C LEU A 143 -13.97 15.28 -20.86
N PHE A 144 -13.13 16.32 -20.98
CA PHE A 144 -13.56 17.70 -20.77
C PHE A 144 -14.60 18.18 -21.83
N ALA A 145 -14.54 17.62 -23.04
CA ALA A 145 -15.53 17.96 -24.08
C ALA A 145 -16.94 17.40 -23.81
N LEU A 146 -17.07 16.34 -22.99
CA LEU A 146 -18.37 15.83 -22.54
C LEU A 146 -18.95 16.63 -21.35
N GLY A 147 -18.10 17.17 -20.46
CA GLY A 147 -18.55 18.02 -19.35
C GLY A 147 -18.94 19.45 -19.78
N GLY A 148 -18.37 19.94 -20.88
CA GLY A 148 -18.62 21.30 -21.39
C GLY A 148 -19.90 21.49 -22.23
N ALA A 149 -20.58 20.39 -22.60
CA ALA A 149 -21.75 20.47 -23.48
C ALA A 149 -23.08 20.81 -22.77
N VAL A 150 -23.11 20.92 -21.45
CA VAL A 150 -24.30 21.23 -20.64
C VAL A 150 -24.41 22.72 -20.24
N ALA A 151 -23.32 23.50 -20.39
CA ALA A 151 -23.24 24.88 -19.92
C ALA A 151 -23.41 25.97 -21.03
N GLY A 152 -23.89 25.64 -22.19
CA GLY A 152 -23.97 26.55 -23.33
C GLY A 152 -25.39 26.83 -23.84
N GLY A 153 -26.29 27.37 -23.02
CA GLY A 153 -27.59 27.87 -23.44
C GLY A 153 -27.90 29.26 -22.87
N GLY A 154 -27.29 30.28 -23.44
CA GLY A 154 -27.56 31.65 -23.06
C GLY A 154 -28.87 32.17 -23.63
N HIS A 155 -29.73 32.71 -22.80
CA HIS A 155 -30.75 33.66 -23.21
C HIS A 155 -30.66 34.93 -22.35
N THR A 156 -30.32 35.99 -23.05
CA THR A 156 -30.43 37.38 -22.57
C THR A 156 -31.90 37.78 -22.46
N TYR A 157 -32.35 38.31 -21.30
CA TYR A 157 -33.43 39.29 -21.23
C TYR A 157 -33.13 40.33 -20.14
N ALA A 158 -33.52 41.54 -20.52
CA ALA A 158 -33.24 42.80 -19.78
C ALA A 158 -34.21 43.02 -18.62
N GLN A 159 -33.64 43.61 -17.62
CA GLN A 159 -34.08 44.64 -16.67
C GLN A 159 -35.55 45.13 -16.70
N GLU A 160 -36.25 45.01 -15.57
CA GLU A 160 -37.00 46.13 -15.00
C GLU A 160 -37.31 45.90 -13.48
N ALA A 161 -37.24 46.98 -12.75
CA ALA A 161 -37.34 47.03 -11.30
C ALA A 161 -38.80 47.16 -10.80
N ALA A 162 -39.10 46.68 -9.61
CA ALA A 162 -39.88 47.39 -8.59
C ALA A 162 -39.94 46.60 -7.26
N ALA A 163 -39.82 47.37 -6.20
CA ALA A 163 -39.78 46.94 -4.79
C ALA A 163 -41.12 46.47 -4.23
N ALA A 164 -41.06 45.56 -3.24
CA ALA A 164 -41.69 45.75 -1.92
C ALA A 164 -41.50 44.53 -1.00
N GLU A 165 -41.24 44.86 0.24
CA GLU A 165 -41.01 44.07 1.46
C GLU A 165 -41.90 42.87 1.70
N ALA A 166 -41.30 41.78 2.17
CA ALA A 166 -41.76 41.05 3.39
C ALA A 166 -40.69 40.08 3.88
N THR A 167 -40.25 40.31 5.08
CA THR A 167 -39.28 39.51 5.84
C THR A 167 -39.83 38.14 6.25
N ALA A 168 -39.09 37.09 5.85
CA ALA A 168 -39.07 35.76 6.53
C ALA A 168 -37.60 35.36 6.68
N PRO A 169 -37.18 34.75 7.79
CA PRO A 169 -35.77 34.47 8.03
C PRO A 169 -35.26 33.38 7.08
N ALA A 170 -34.17 33.67 6.37
CA ALA A 170 -33.42 32.71 5.58
C ALA A 170 -32.80 31.65 6.47
N PRO A 171 -32.71 30.39 6.01
CA PRO A 171 -31.88 29.38 6.69
C PRO A 171 -30.45 29.88 6.64
N ALA A 172 -29.75 29.74 7.77
CA ALA A 172 -28.39 30.18 7.95
C ALA A 172 -27.48 29.48 6.93
N VAL A 173 -26.94 30.25 5.99
CA VAL A 173 -25.75 29.90 5.24
C VAL A 173 -24.66 29.65 6.29
N ALA A 174 -24.05 28.47 6.28
CA ALA A 174 -22.88 28.19 7.09
C ALA A 174 -21.78 29.15 6.66
N THR A 175 -21.66 30.26 7.38
CA THR A 175 -20.50 31.15 7.30
C THR A 175 -19.25 30.30 7.62
N PRO A 176 -18.11 30.54 6.94
CA PRO A 176 -16.85 29.99 7.38
C PRO A 176 -16.70 30.30 8.87
N VAL A 177 -16.55 29.27 9.68
CA VAL A 177 -16.38 29.44 11.13
C VAL A 177 -15.13 30.27 11.34
N ASP A 178 -15.30 31.43 11.95
CA ASP A 178 -14.20 32.29 12.35
C ASP A 178 -13.27 31.46 13.27
N ALA A 179 -12.11 31.09 12.78
CA ALA A 179 -11.09 30.35 13.52
C ALA A 179 -10.31 31.26 14.47
N SER A 180 -11.00 32.27 15.07
CA SER A 180 -10.44 33.07 16.15
C SER A 180 -11.01 32.61 17.49
N ALA A 181 -10.17 31.98 18.29
CA ALA A 181 -10.44 31.38 19.58
C ALA A 181 -11.32 30.12 19.45
N ALA A 182 -10.77 29.05 18.91
CA ALA A 182 -11.27 27.71 19.14
C ALA A 182 -11.21 27.45 20.65
N ASP A 183 -12.34 27.57 21.28
CA ASP A 183 -12.57 26.95 22.57
C ASP A 183 -12.34 25.46 22.32
N THR A 184 -11.23 24.92 22.80
CA THR A 184 -10.74 23.55 22.55
C THR A 184 -11.67 22.47 23.14
N ASN A 185 -12.89 22.80 23.46
CA ASN A 185 -13.89 21.97 24.12
C ASN A 185 -15.13 21.63 23.28
N THR A 186 -15.22 21.99 22.02
CA THR A 186 -16.38 21.60 21.22
C THR A 186 -16.07 20.28 20.49
N LEU A 187 -16.55 19.19 21.07
CA LEU A 187 -16.56 17.84 20.48
C LEU A 187 -17.54 17.71 19.29
N GLU A 188 -18.09 18.80 18.81
CA GLU A 188 -19.05 18.83 17.69
C GLU A 188 -18.29 18.99 16.37
N GLU A 189 -17.87 17.88 15.79
CA GLU A 189 -17.02 17.84 14.59
C GLU A 189 -17.85 17.42 13.37
N VAL A 190 -17.77 18.23 12.30
CA VAL A 190 -18.36 17.92 11.00
C VAL A 190 -17.30 17.28 10.10
N VAL A 191 -17.61 16.13 9.54
CA VAL A 191 -16.74 15.37 8.65
C VAL A 191 -17.25 15.43 7.22
N VAL A 192 -16.34 15.52 6.26
CA VAL A 192 -16.68 15.61 4.82
C VAL A 192 -16.29 14.37 4.04
N THR A 193 -15.56 13.44 4.66
CA THR A 193 -15.14 12.18 4.03
C THR A 193 -16.21 11.11 4.23
N GLY A 194 -16.47 10.32 3.19
CA GLY A 194 -17.45 9.23 3.25
C GLY A 194 -18.91 9.68 3.26
N THR A 195 -19.20 10.92 2.89
CA THR A 195 -20.56 11.45 2.74
C THR A 195 -20.78 12.03 1.34
N ALA A 196 -22.01 11.99 0.89
CA ALA A 196 -22.41 12.66 -0.35
C ALA A 196 -22.69 14.15 -0.15
N SER A 197 -22.98 14.56 1.08
CA SER A 197 -23.35 15.95 1.41
C SER A 197 -22.14 16.88 1.31
N SER A 198 -22.24 17.94 0.52
CA SER A 198 -21.23 19.01 0.45
C SER A 198 -21.07 19.76 1.78
N GLY A 199 -22.13 19.83 2.59
CA GLY A 199 -22.11 20.42 3.94
C GLY A 199 -21.47 19.51 5.01
N GLY A 200 -21.08 18.29 4.64
CA GLY A 200 -20.55 17.30 5.59
C GLY A 200 -21.65 16.63 6.44
N LEU A 201 -21.21 15.81 7.38
CA LEU A 201 -22.05 15.06 8.30
C LEU A 201 -21.52 15.20 9.73
N LYS A 202 -22.38 15.35 10.72
CA LYS A 202 -21.94 15.29 12.13
C LYS A 202 -21.41 13.90 12.44
N LYS A 203 -20.31 13.81 13.16
CA LYS A 203 -19.68 12.53 13.54
C LYS A 203 -20.66 11.60 14.29
N LEU A 204 -21.53 12.18 15.11
CA LEU A 204 -22.57 11.43 15.84
C LEU A 204 -23.62 10.78 14.92
N ASP A 205 -23.87 11.37 13.76
CA ASP A 205 -24.85 10.92 12.76
C ASP A 205 -24.28 9.84 11.82
N ALA A 206 -22.96 9.73 11.69
CA ALA A 206 -22.33 8.78 10.80
C ALA A 206 -22.68 7.33 11.17
N SER A 207 -23.10 6.54 10.18
CA SER A 207 -23.44 5.12 10.32
C SER A 207 -22.21 4.21 10.09
N TYR A 208 -20.99 4.74 10.26
CA TYR A 208 -19.71 4.10 10.04
C TYR A 208 -18.64 4.70 10.95
N GLN A 209 -17.53 3.97 11.09
CA GLN A 209 -16.42 4.43 11.92
C GLN A 209 -15.62 5.53 11.20
N ILE A 210 -15.39 6.65 11.89
CA ILE A 210 -14.59 7.75 11.40
C ILE A 210 -13.70 8.31 12.50
N THR A 211 -12.42 8.46 12.20
CA THR A 211 -11.43 9.10 13.07
C THR A 211 -11.02 10.44 12.45
N THR A 212 -10.99 11.47 13.26
CA THR A 212 -10.54 12.82 12.86
C THR A 212 -9.37 13.22 13.73
N ALA A 213 -8.45 14.00 13.18
CA ALA A 213 -7.36 14.61 13.92
C ALA A 213 -7.10 16.04 13.42
N SER A 214 -7.14 16.98 14.34
CA SER A 214 -6.67 18.35 14.10
C SER A 214 -5.14 18.39 13.90
N LEU A 215 -4.62 19.50 13.36
CA LEU A 215 -3.18 19.68 13.20
C LEU A 215 -2.40 19.49 14.53
N GLU A 216 -2.96 19.98 15.65
CA GLU A 216 -2.31 19.83 16.96
C GLU A 216 -2.32 18.35 17.44
N GLU A 217 -3.38 17.61 17.25
CA GLU A 217 -3.43 16.19 17.55
C GLU A 217 -2.46 15.39 16.68
N ILE A 218 -2.33 15.74 15.38
CA ILE A 218 -1.31 15.18 14.48
C ILE A 218 0.10 15.37 15.04
N LYS A 219 0.40 16.58 15.55
CA LYS A 219 1.70 16.90 16.16
C LYS A 219 1.93 16.17 17.48
N ASP A 220 0.91 16.03 18.33
CA ASP A 220 0.99 15.30 19.60
C ASP A 220 1.28 13.80 19.40
N VAL A 221 0.82 13.21 18.30
CA VAL A 221 1.19 11.83 17.92
C VAL A 221 2.67 11.71 17.55
N GLY A 222 3.33 12.82 17.20
CA GLY A 222 4.72 12.82 16.73
C GLY A 222 4.87 12.12 15.38
N ALA A 223 3.84 12.21 14.53
CA ALA A 223 3.83 11.55 13.23
C ALA A 223 4.96 12.08 12.35
N SER A 224 5.88 11.21 11.97
CA SER A 224 6.98 11.52 11.04
C SER A 224 6.57 11.32 9.57
N SER A 225 5.47 10.62 9.34
CA SER A 225 4.93 10.31 8.02
C SER A 225 3.39 10.35 8.01
N ALA A 226 2.80 10.36 6.81
CA ALA A 226 1.36 10.22 6.65
C ALA A 226 0.84 8.87 7.19
N ALA A 227 1.65 7.82 7.13
CA ALA A 227 1.32 6.52 7.71
C ALA A 227 1.29 6.54 9.25
N ASP A 228 2.22 7.27 9.90
CA ASP A 228 2.25 7.36 11.35
C ASP A 228 0.98 7.99 11.93
N LEU A 229 0.34 8.89 11.19
CA LEU A 229 -0.95 9.46 11.57
C LEU A 229 -1.99 8.37 11.77
N LEU A 230 -1.98 7.31 10.97
CA LEU A 230 -2.94 6.22 11.08
C LEU A 230 -2.87 5.46 12.42
N LYS A 231 -1.83 5.69 13.23
CA LYS A 231 -1.74 5.15 14.59
C LYS A 231 -2.86 5.63 15.53
N ILE A 232 -3.55 6.73 15.18
CA ILE A 232 -4.74 7.19 15.92
C ILE A 232 -6.01 6.44 15.57
N VAL A 233 -5.99 5.64 14.50
CA VAL A 233 -7.14 4.87 14.01
C VAL A 233 -7.14 3.50 14.69
N PRO A 234 -8.24 3.07 15.34
CA PRO A 234 -8.23 1.88 16.20
C PRO A 234 -7.87 0.58 15.47
N SER A 235 -8.36 0.41 14.25
CA SER A 235 -8.12 -0.78 13.42
C SER A 235 -6.82 -0.75 12.63
N VAL A 236 -5.99 0.28 12.77
CA VAL A 236 -4.79 0.41 11.93
C VAL A 236 -3.53 0.20 12.74
N TRP A 237 -2.66 -0.61 12.18
CA TRP A 237 -1.28 -0.76 12.57
C TRP A 237 -0.39 -0.14 11.50
N ALA A 238 0.31 0.93 11.83
CA ALA A 238 1.25 1.60 10.93
C ALA A 238 2.62 1.74 11.60
N GLU A 239 3.67 1.39 10.86
CA GLU A 239 5.05 1.40 11.33
C GLU A 239 5.96 2.03 10.27
N SER A 240 6.59 3.15 10.61
CA SER A 240 7.53 3.85 9.73
C SER A 240 8.99 3.38 9.89
N GLY A 241 9.22 2.14 10.31
CA GLY A 241 10.56 1.57 10.49
C GLY A 241 11.44 1.61 9.24
N GLY A 242 10.85 1.70 8.05
CA GLY A 242 11.55 1.91 6.78
C GLY A 242 11.75 3.36 6.38
N GLY A 243 11.34 4.33 7.21
CA GLY A 243 11.34 5.76 6.91
C GLY A 243 9.96 6.26 6.47
N ALA A 244 9.85 7.57 6.19
CA ALA A 244 8.61 8.22 5.79
C ALA A 244 8.04 7.73 4.44
N ALA A 245 8.89 7.19 3.57
CA ALA A 245 8.53 6.55 2.30
C ALA A 245 8.82 5.04 2.34
N GLY A 246 8.42 4.34 3.38
CA GLY A 246 8.66 2.91 3.53
C GLY A 246 7.99 2.30 4.75
N PRO A 247 6.77 2.77 5.12
CA PRO A 247 6.04 2.21 6.24
C PRO A 247 5.49 0.82 5.92
N ASN A 248 5.16 0.08 6.98
CA ASN A 248 4.24 -1.05 6.94
C ASN A 248 2.90 -0.57 7.47
N ILE A 249 1.81 -0.81 6.74
CA ILE A 249 0.45 -0.43 7.13
C ILE A 249 -0.45 -1.66 7.01
N GLU A 250 -1.02 -2.06 8.13
CA GLU A 250 -1.95 -3.19 8.20
C GLU A 250 -3.28 -2.72 8.78
N LEU A 251 -4.38 -3.14 8.17
CA LEU A 251 -5.73 -2.90 8.68
C LEU A 251 -6.26 -4.17 9.33
N ALA A 252 -6.90 -4.03 10.48
CA ALA A 252 -7.49 -5.15 11.21
C ALA A 252 -8.53 -5.87 10.36
N GLY A 253 -8.30 -7.17 10.15
CA GLY A 253 -9.18 -8.03 9.39
C GLY A 253 -9.09 -7.89 7.88
N TYR A 254 -8.22 -7.03 7.37
CA TYR A 254 -7.93 -6.95 5.93
C TYR A 254 -6.73 -7.81 5.58
N PRO A 255 -6.66 -8.37 4.36
CA PRO A 255 -5.48 -9.11 3.94
C PRO A 255 -4.23 -8.26 4.11
N GLY A 256 -3.21 -8.81 4.76
CA GLY A 256 -1.92 -8.12 4.94
C GLY A 256 -1.08 -8.17 3.66
N GLY A 257 -0.20 -7.19 3.50
CA GLY A 257 0.72 -7.19 2.36
C GLY A 257 1.53 -5.91 2.25
N SER A 258 2.56 -5.93 1.42
CA SER A 258 3.31 -4.73 1.06
C SER A 258 2.46 -3.82 0.15
N GLY A 259 2.67 -2.48 0.23
CA GLY A 259 2.00 -1.51 -0.63
C GLY A 259 0.63 -1.04 -0.13
N ALA A 260 0.16 -1.51 1.04
CA ALA A 260 -1.08 -1.09 1.69
C ALA A 260 -2.29 -0.93 0.74
N PRO A 261 -2.69 -1.98 -0.02
CA PRO A 261 -3.67 -1.87 -1.11
C PRO A 261 -5.06 -1.46 -0.65
N TYR A 262 -5.35 -1.55 0.64
CA TYR A 262 -6.65 -1.19 1.23
C TYR A 262 -6.65 0.18 1.91
N VAL A 263 -5.68 1.04 1.59
CA VAL A 263 -5.62 2.40 2.12
C VAL A 263 -5.45 3.40 0.97
N THR A 264 -6.39 4.32 0.83
CA THR A 264 -6.29 5.45 -0.10
C THR A 264 -5.94 6.72 0.66
N TYR A 265 -5.00 7.48 0.13
CA TYR A 265 -4.65 8.81 0.62
C TYR A 265 -5.21 9.87 -0.34
N SER A 266 -5.96 10.81 0.22
CA SER A 266 -6.65 11.85 -0.54
C SER A 266 -6.27 13.25 -0.05
N ILE A 267 -6.33 14.22 -0.94
CA ILE A 267 -6.23 15.65 -0.62
C ILE A 267 -7.59 16.27 -0.95
N ASN A 268 -8.24 16.87 0.06
CA ASN A 268 -9.57 17.48 -0.06
C ASN A 268 -10.62 16.56 -0.72
N GLY A 269 -10.50 15.25 -0.52
CA GLY A 269 -11.40 14.22 -1.04
C GLY A 269 -11.04 13.67 -2.41
N SER A 270 -9.93 14.10 -3.03
CA SER A 270 -9.42 13.54 -4.30
C SER A 270 -8.25 12.60 -4.02
N PRO A 271 -8.29 11.32 -4.45
CA PRO A 271 -7.17 10.39 -4.31
C PRO A 271 -5.91 10.91 -4.98
N ILE A 272 -4.75 10.78 -4.29
CA ILE A 272 -3.46 11.22 -4.84
C ILE A 272 -3.07 10.33 -6.02
N TYR A 273 -3.29 9.03 -5.88
CA TYR A 273 -3.13 8.05 -6.93
C TYR A 273 -4.19 6.95 -6.80
N PRO A 274 -4.96 6.62 -7.83
CA PRO A 274 -6.10 5.72 -7.73
C PRO A 274 -5.78 4.24 -7.88
N SER A 275 -4.53 3.86 -8.11
CA SER A 275 -4.08 2.48 -8.11
C SER A 275 -3.68 2.08 -6.70
N HIS A 276 -4.41 1.14 -6.12
CA HIS A 276 -4.29 0.77 -4.72
C HIS A 276 -3.04 -0.06 -4.39
N ASN A 277 -2.24 -0.45 -5.37
CA ASN A 277 -1.01 -1.20 -5.13
C ASN A 277 0.12 -0.69 -6.03
N LEU A 278 1.06 -0.01 -5.40
CA LEU A 278 2.30 0.41 -6.01
C LEU A 278 3.41 -0.49 -5.47
N SER A 279 3.87 -1.49 -6.20
CA SER A 279 5.01 -2.30 -5.77
C SER A 279 6.13 -1.45 -5.21
N PHE A 280 6.68 -1.85 -4.06
CA PHE A 280 7.69 -1.15 -3.25
C PHE A 280 7.23 0.12 -2.54
N LEU A 281 6.09 0.68 -2.89
CA LEU A 281 5.59 1.95 -2.38
C LEU A 281 4.11 1.83 -2.05
N ASP A 282 3.63 2.67 -1.16
CA ASP A 282 2.23 2.91 -0.90
C ASP A 282 1.93 4.41 -1.02
N ASP A 283 0.66 4.77 -1.14
CA ASP A 283 0.22 6.15 -1.34
C ASP A 283 0.62 7.08 -0.18
N SER A 284 0.91 6.56 1.04
CA SER A 284 1.41 7.37 2.15
C SER A 284 2.76 8.02 1.84
N SER A 285 3.53 7.38 0.95
CA SER A 285 4.81 7.90 0.45
C SER A 285 4.66 9.14 -0.44
N MET A 286 3.44 9.45 -0.90
CA MET A 286 3.13 10.56 -1.79
C MET A 286 2.73 11.85 -1.05
N PHE A 287 2.71 11.84 0.27
CA PHE A 287 2.30 12.98 1.09
C PHE A 287 3.19 13.12 2.33
N ARG A 288 3.43 14.37 2.76
CA ARG A 288 4.09 14.69 4.03
C ARG A 288 3.20 15.62 4.85
N LEU A 289 3.22 15.40 6.16
CA LEU A 289 2.50 16.25 7.10
C LEU A 289 3.30 17.54 7.39
N ASP A 290 2.64 18.69 7.24
CA ASP A 290 3.19 20.01 7.52
C ASP A 290 2.10 21.01 7.94
N GLU A 291 2.45 22.26 8.13
CA GLU A 291 1.55 23.34 8.57
C GLU A 291 0.45 23.69 7.54
N THR A 292 0.48 23.11 6.33
CA THR A 292 -0.57 23.31 5.31
C THR A 292 -1.76 22.38 5.49
N VAL A 293 -1.68 21.40 6.39
CA VAL A 293 -2.78 20.51 6.75
C VAL A 293 -3.59 21.15 7.87
N GLU A 294 -4.89 21.30 7.68
CA GLU A 294 -5.82 21.77 8.72
C GLU A 294 -6.21 20.62 9.66
N ARG A 295 -6.62 19.51 9.05
CA ARG A 295 -7.00 18.27 9.75
C ARG A 295 -6.92 17.07 8.82
N ALA A 296 -6.95 15.89 9.41
CA ALA A 296 -7.11 14.63 8.71
C ALA A 296 -8.41 13.94 9.13
N GLU A 297 -9.05 13.30 8.17
CA GLU A 297 -10.24 12.47 8.37
C GLU A 297 -9.95 11.07 7.83
N VAL A 298 -10.15 10.03 8.64
CA VAL A 298 -9.94 8.64 8.23
C VAL A 298 -11.23 7.86 8.39
N VAL A 299 -11.78 7.40 7.29
CA VAL A 299 -12.96 6.54 7.23
C VAL A 299 -12.51 5.10 7.07
N LEU A 300 -13.07 4.19 7.87
CA LEU A 300 -12.87 2.75 7.76
C LEU A 300 -14.09 2.09 7.15
N GLY A 301 -13.90 1.35 6.04
CA GLY A 301 -14.98 0.62 5.36
C GLY A 301 -16.17 1.50 4.98
N GLY A 302 -17.36 1.04 5.31
CA GLY A 302 -18.59 1.80 5.26
C GLY A 302 -18.96 2.31 3.86
N PRO A 303 -19.32 3.59 3.73
CA PRO A 303 -19.68 4.20 2.45
C PRO A 303 -18.48 4.49 1.54
N GLY A 304 -17.24 4.26 1.98
CA GLY A 304 -16.05 4.40 1.15
C GLY A 304 -16.16 3.65 -0.18
N VAL A 305 -16.83 2.49 -0.17
CA VAL A 305 -17.08 1.68 -1.38
C VAL A 305 -17.97 2.35 -2.43
N LEU A 306 -18.63 3.46 -2.11
CA LEU A 306 -19.53 4.19 -3.01
C LEU A 306 -18.87 5.40 -3.66
N TYR A 307 -18.00 6.11 -2.93
CA TYR A 307 -17.51 7.42 -3.31
C TYR A 307 -16.05 7.38 -3.75
N SER A 308 -15.64 8.40 -4.49
CA SER A 308 -14.26 8.57 -4.95
C SER A 308 -13.75 7.32 -5.69
N ASP A 309 -12.63 6.74 -5.29
CA ASP A 309 -12.05 5.52 -5.89
C ASP A 309 -12.71 4.21 -5.44
N GLY A 310 -13.74 4.27 -4.59
CA GLY A 310 -14.48 3.08 -4.16
C GLY A 310 -13.72 2.21 -3.15
N GLN A 311 -12.79 2.80 -2.37
CA GLN A 311 -11.96 2.07 -1.41
C GLN A 311 -12.80 1.30 -0.38
N MET A 312 -12.57 -0.01 -0.29
CA MET A 312 -13.27 -0.87 0.66
C MET A 312 -12.59 -0.95 2.04
N GLY A 313 -11.36 -0.47 2.17
CA GLY A 313 -10.58 -0.44 3.42
C GLY A 313 -10.64 0.91 4.12
N ALA A 314 -9.54 1.64 4.14
CA ALA A 314 -9.44 2.95 4.77
C ALA A 314 -9.24 4.06 3.74
N THR A 315 -9.90 5.20 3.93
CA THR A 315 -9.61 6.43 3.20
C THR A 315 -9.11 7.48 4.17
N ALA A 316 -7.84 7.88 4.03
CA ALA A 316 -7.20 8.94 4.79
C ALA A 316 -7.20 10.23 3.96
N ASN A 317 -8.03 11.19 4.35
CA ASN A 317 -8.23 12.44 3.65
C ASN A 317 -7.60 13.61 4.40
N PHE A 318 -6.67 14.31 3.76
CA PHE A 318 -6.02 15.52 4.29
C PHE A 318 -6.75 16.76 3.79
N ILE A 319 -7.34 17.49 4.70
CA ILE A 319 -7.98 18.77 4.42
C ILE A 319 -6.91 19.88 4.50
N LEU A 320 -6.73 20.61 3.41
CA LEU A 320 -5.75 21.68 3.34
C LEU A 320 -6.24 22.94 4.04
N ARG A 321 -5.33 23.56 4.80
CA ARG A 321 -5.55 24.84 5.45
C ARG A 321 -5.65 25.97 4.43
N GLN A 322 -6.71 26.73 4.48
CA GLN A 322 -7.00 27.80 3.53
C GLN A 322 -6.71 29.18 4.12
N GLY A 323 -6.60 30.19 3.27
CA GLY A 323 -6.63 31.59 3.68
C GLY A 323 -8.03 32.00 4.12
N THR A 324 -8.13 32.92 5.05
CA THR A 324 -9.38 33.52 5.56
C THR A 324 -9.35 35.05 5.47
N ALA A 325 -10.45 35.69 5.83
CA ALA A 325 -10.52 37.16 5.89
C ALA A 325 -9.51 37.75 6.87
N ASN A 326 -9.16 36.99 7.93
CA ASN A 326 -8.16 37.40 8.91
C ASN A 326 -6.81 36.74 8.53
N PRO A 327 -5.77 37.51 8.22
CA PRO A 327 -4.45 36.95 7.94
C PRO A 327 -3.90 36.18 9.15
N THR A 328 -3.40 35.00 8.91
CA THR A 328 -2.73 34.17 9.92
C THR A 328 -1.47 33.57 9.32
N GLY A 329 -0.47 33.33 10.16
CA GLY A 329 0.74 32.66 9.71
C GLY A 329 1.54 32.10 10.87
N ASP A 330 2.43 31.21 10.53
CA ASP A 330 3.38 30.63 11.46
C ASP A 330 4.71 30.30 10.75
N ILE A 331 5.78 30.35 11.52
CA ILE A 331 7.09 29.89 11.11
C ILE A 331 7.71 29.11 12.27
N GLY A 332 8.25 27.94 11.99
CA GLY A 332 8.79 27.04 12.99
C GLY A 332 10.16 26.49 12.60
N ILE A 333 10.94 26.13 13.61
CA ILE A 333 12.19 25.39 13.49
C ILE A 333 12.12 24.22 14.45
N THR A 334 12.41 23.01 13.96
CA THR A 334 12.54 21.80 14.78
C THR A 334 13.96 21.27 14.68
N LEU A 335 14.55 21.02 15.86
CA LEU A 335 15.85 20.38 16.02
C LEU A 335 15.63 19.03 16.70
N GLY A 336 16.30 17.98 16.23
CA GLY A 336 16.13 16.65 16.82
C GLY A 336 17.45 15.91 17.00
N THR A 337 17.34 14.79 17.69
CA THR A 337 18.42 13.78 17.70
C THR A 337 18.69 13.35 16.24
N GLU A 338 19.83 12.72 16.00
CA GLU A 338 20.30 12.28 14.66
C GLU A 338 20.47 13.44 13.64
N GLY A 339 20.81 14.64 14.14
CA GLY A 339 21.10 15.79 13.29
C GLY A 339 19.88 16.30 12.53
N LEU A 340 18.66 16.12 13.05
CA LEU A 340 17.45 16.65 12.43
C LEU A 340 17.42 18.17 12.52
N TYR A 341 17.29 18.80 11.35
CA TYR A 341 16.97 20.21 11.15
C TYR A 341 15.75 20.29 10.24
N ARG A 342 14.67 20.91 10.73
CA ARG A 342 13.45 21.11 9.94
C ARG A 342 12.96 22.54 10.14
N VAL A 343 12.55 23.17 9.04
CA VAL A 343 11.90 24.48 9.02
C VAL A 343 10.52 24.30 8.41
N ASP A 344 9.49 24.80 9.07
CA ASP A 344 8.10 24.84 8.63
C ASP A 344 7.61 26.27 8.51
N GLY A 345 6.67 26.53 7.63
CA GLY A 345 6.00 27.81 7.54
C GLY A 345 4.65 27.72 6.85
N PHE A 346 3.76 28.62 7.25
CA PHE A 346 2.44 28.80 6.67
C PHE A 346 2.05 30.27 6.71
N TYR A 347 1.35 30.73 5.67
CA TYR A 347 0.66 32.00 5.63
C TYR A 347 -0.67 31.82 4.90
N GLY A 348 -1.75 32.34 5.48
CA GLY A 348 -3.07 32.39 4.85
C GLY A 348 -3.72 33.76 5.10
N GLY A 349 -4.41 34.27 4.08
CA GLY A 349 -5.07 35.58 4.19
C GLY A 349 -5.86 36.00 2.95
N PRO A 350 -6.49 37.16 2.97
CA PRO A 350 -7.20 37.71 1.84
C PRO A 350 -6.22 38.17 0.74
N LEU A 351 -6.52 37.82 -0.52
CA LEU A 351 -5.78 38.32 -1.69
C LEU A 351 -6.52 39.50 -2.34
N ALA A 352 -7.83 39.42 -2.42
CA ALA A 352 -8.74 40.47 -2.91
C ALA A 352 -10.12 40.28 -2.27
N GLN A 353 -11.12 41.08 -2.63
CA GLN A 353 -12.48 40.82 -2.17
C GLN A 353 -12.93 39.44 -2.61
N ASP A 354 -13.41 38.62 -1.66
CA ASP A 354 -13.91 37.25 -1.83
C ASP A 354 -12.86 36.24 -2.41
N TRP A 355 -11.57 36.67 -2.45
CA TRP A 355 -10.44 35.83 -2.81
C TRP A 355 -9.48 35.68 -1.64
N TYR A 356 -9.18 34.43 -1.30
CA TYR A 356 -8.31 34.04 -0.22
C TYR A 356 -7.19 33.16 -0.73
N MET A 357 -5.99 33.29 -0.16
CA MET A 357 -4.86 32.46 -0.54
C MET A 357 -4.18 31.88 0.69
N SER A 358 -3.58 30.73 0.55
CA SER A 358 -2.60 30.22 1.50
C SER A 358 -1.36 29.69 0.78
N VAL A 359 -0.22 29.74 1.49
CA VAL A 359 1.04 29.14 1.07
C VAL A 359 1.77 28.61 2.28
N GLY A 360 2.42 27.46 2.15
CA GLY A 360 3.20 26.89 3.24
C GLY A 360 3.97 25.65 2.82
N GLY A 361 4.61 25.03 3.80
CA GLY A 361 5.38 23.82 3.58
C GLY A 361 6.52 23.67 4.57
N PHE A 362 7.42 22.73 4.28
CA PHE A 362 8.60 22.48 5.09
C PHE A 362 9.82 22.14 4.25
N TYR A 363 10.98 22.20 4.87
CA TYR A 363 12.24 21.61 4.41
C TYR A 363 12.95 20.95 5.59
N ARG A 364 13.52 19.74 5.39
CA ARG A 364 14.24 18.98 6.42
C ARG A 364 15.55 18.37 5.89
N VAL A 365 16.49 18.18 6.83
CA VAL A 365 17.67 17.36 6.67
C VAL A 365 17.91 16.58 7.97
N SER A 366 18.31 15.30 7.88
CA SER A 366 18.63 14.48 9.04
C SER A 366 19.67 13.41 8.68
N ASP A 367 20.53 13.05 9.63
CA ASP A 367 21.42 11.89 9.50
C ASP A 367 20.67 10.57 9.72
N GLY A 368 19.43 10.64 10.25
CA GLY A 368 18.57 9.50 10.59
C GLY A 368 19.02 8.75 11.84
N ILE A 369 18.09 8.02 12.45
CA ILE A 369 18.35 7.19 13.66
C ILE A 369 19.35 6.07 13.38
N ARG A 370 19.58 5.75 12.10
CA ARG A 370 20.53 4.75 11.61
C ARG A 370 21.55 5.43 10.71
N PRO A 371 22.57 6.12 11.30
CA PRO A 371 23.44 7.01 10.55
C PRO A 371 24.24 6.27 9.48
N SER A 372 24.12 6.74 8.24
CA SER A 372 24.73 6.18 7.03
C SER A 372 26.02 6.88 6.60
N GLN A 373 26.54 7.85 7.41
CA GLN A 373 27.68 8.71 7.07
C GLN A 373 27.40 9.72 5.95
N TYR A 374 26.12 9.91 5.58
CA TYR A 374 25.58 10.92 4.68
C TYR A 374 24.12 11.19 5.09
N PRO A 375 23.48 12.30 4.67
CA PRO A 375 22.10 12.58 5.06
C PRO A 375 21.16 11.45 4.68
N ALA A 376 20.48 10.88 5.67
CA ALA A 376 19.49 9.84 5.50
C ALA A 376 18.15 10.40 4.98
N ASP A 377 17.72 11.54 5.56
CA ASP A 377 16.52 12.25 5.15
C ASP A 377 16.89 13.62 4.59
N GLU A 378 16.30 14.00 3.46
CA GLU A 378 16.49 15.32 2.86
C GLU A 378 15.34 15.64 1.92
N GLY A 379 14.81 16.86 2.07
CA GLY A 379 13.81 17.37 1.15
C GLY A 379 12.72 18.17 1.82
N GLY A 380 11.58 18.31 1.11
CA GLY A 380 10.48 19.13 1.61
C GLY A 380 9.25 19.09 0.72
N GLN A 381 8.25 19.80 1.16
CA GLN A 381 6.98 19.96 0.49
C GLN A 381 6.59 21.43 0.51
N PHE A 382 5.99 21.90 -0.59
CA PHE A 382 5.39 23.21 -0.69
C PHE A 382 3.97 23.07 -1.21
N THR A 383 3.00 23.73 -0.56
CA THR A 383 1.59 23.72 -0.92
C THR A 383 1.06 25.13 -0.98
N GLY A 384 0.24 25.45 -1.98
CA GLY A 384 -0.50 26.70 -2.07
C GLY A 384 -1.95 26.46 -2.41
N THR A 385 -2.85 27.29 -1.85
CA THR A 385 -4.28 27.28 -2.18
C THR A 385 -4.75 28.66 -2.63
N LEU A 386 -5.77 28.70 -3.48
CA LEU A 386 -6.48 29.89 -3.90
C LEU A 386 -7.98 29.60 -3.89
N THR A 387 -8.71 30.28 -3.02
CA THR A 387 -10.15 30.09 -2.83
C THR A 387 -10.90 31.34 -3.25
N HIS A 388 -11.97 31.19 -4.03
CA HIS A 388 -12.93 32.24 -4.34
C HIS A 388 -14.29 31.85 -3.80
N THR A 389 -14.88 32.73 -3.00
CA THR A 389 -16.24 32.58 -2.47
C THR A 389 -17.17 33.50 -3.23
N PHE A 390 -18.29 33.01 -3.69
CA PHE A 390 -19.33 33.74 -4.37
C PHE A 390 -20.71 33.42 -3.75
N ASP A 391 -21.77 34.16 -4.13
CA ASP A 391 -23.08 34.08 -3.45
C ASP A 391 -23.63 32.64 -3.35
N ASP A 392 -23.42 31.83 -4.39
CA ASP A 392 -24.00 30.48 -4.50
C ASP A 392 -22.98 29.37 -4.25
N GLY A 393 -21.74 29.66 -3.80
CA GLY A 393 -20.77 28.60 -3.55
C GLY A 393 -19.33 29.04 -3.44
N THR A 394 -18.43 28.05 -3.58
CA THR A 394 -16.99 28.24 -3.48
C THR A 394 -16.25 27.45 -4.55
N VAL A 395 -15.15 27.99 -5.04
CA VAL A 395 -14.15 27.26 -5.80
C VAL A 395 -12.79 27.41 -5.16
N MET A 396 -12.10 26.30 -4.95
CA MET A 396 -10.73 26.27 -4.45
C MET A 396 -9.82 25.60 -5.48
N PHE A 397 -8.69 26.23 -5.74
CA PHE A 397 -7.58 25.64 -6.48
C PHE A 397 -6.43 25.37 -5.52
N TYR A 398 -5.69 24.29 -5.73
CA TYR A 398 -4.48 24.00 -4.97
C TYR A 398 -3.37 23.45 -5.85
N ALA A 399 -2.15 23.70 -5.44
CA ALA A 399 -0.95 23.17 -6.06
C ALA A 399 0.02 22.72 -4.97
N ARG A 400 0.66 21.56 -5.20
CA ARG A 400 1.65 21.00 -4.28
C ARG A 400 2.84 20.47 -5.06
N VAL A 401 4.03 20.72 -4.51
CA VAL A 401 5.29 20.11 -4.96
C VAL A 401 5.90 19.39 -3.78
N LEU A 402 6.13 18.09 -3.93
CA LEU A 402 6.83 17.24 -2.95
C LEU A 402 8.14 16.79 -3.57
N LYS A 403 9.27 17.11 -2.93
CA LYS A 403 10.57 16.54 -3.24
C LYS A 403 11.26 16.20 -1.93
N ASP A 404 11.08 14.95 -1.50
CA ASP A 404 11.58 14.47 -0.20
C ASP A 404 11.94 12.99 -0.29
N LYS A 405 12.99 12.61 0.40
CA LYS A 405 13.51 11.24 0.44
C LYS A 405 13.93 10.83 1.84
N ASN A 406 14.00 9.53 2.06
CA ASN A 406 14.66 8.93 3.21
C ASN A 406 15.48 7.70 2.80
N LEU A 407 16.48 7.37 3.60
CA LEU A 407 17.16 6.09 3.49
C LEU A 407 16.19 4.96 3.85
N PHE A 408 16.00 4.00 2.95
CA PHE A 408 15.11 2.88 3.21
C PHE A 408 15.78 1.84 4.11
N ILE A 409 15.15 1.51 5.23
CA ILE A 409 15.60 0.51 6.18
C ILE A 409 14.80 -0.78 5.98
N ALA A 410 15.51 -1.83 5.59
CA ALA A 410 14.94 -3.19 5.49
C ALA A 410 15.32 -4.04 6.72
N ASP A 411 15.41 -5.35 6.55
CA ASP A 411 15.73 -6.28 7.63
C ASP A 411 17.19 -6.20 8.07
N ILE A 412 17.43 -6.39 9.36
CA ILE A 412 18.76 -6.43 9.98
C ILE A 412 19.02 -7.79 10.63
N PRO A 413 20.28 -8.18 10.85
CA PRO A 413 20.61 -9.42 11.53
C PRO A 413 20.32 -9.34 13.04
N LEU A 414 19.69 -10.39 13.53
CA LEU A 414 19.29 -10.57 14.92
C LEU A 414 19.67 -11.98 15.40
N ILE A 415 19.76 -12.16 16.71
CA ILE A 415 19.81 -13.47 17.34
C ILE A 415 18.43 -13.82 17.88
N ALA A 416 17.88 -14.95 17.43
CA ALA A 416 16.65 -15.53 17.93
C ALA A 416 16.97 -16.55 19.03
N THR A 417 16.30 -16.45 20.18
CA THR A 417 16.38 -17.39 21.29
C THR A 417 14.99 -17.84 21.69
N GLY A 418 14.87 -19.10 22.14
CA GLY A 418 13.57 -19.71 22.41
C GLY A 418 12.92 -20.30 21.17
N SER A 419 11.64 -20.62 21.24
CA SER A 419 10.87 -21.19 20.12
C SER A 419 9.38 -20.85 20.23
N GLY A 420 8.66 -20.86 19.08
CA GLY A 420 7.25 -20.55 19.00
C GLY A 420 6.91 -19.23 19.69
N LYS A 421 5.82 -19.13 20.41
CA LYS A 421 5.39 -17.90 21.12
C LYS A 421 6.35 -17.42 22.21
N GLY A 422 7.36 -18.21 22.59
CA GLY A 422 8.41 -17.85 23.56
C GLY A 422 9.69 -17.35 22.91
N VAL A 423 9.72 -17.09 21.61
CA VAL A 423 10.87 -16.53 20.92
C VAL A 423 11.14 -15.09 21.40
N SER A 424 12.42 -14.74 21.49
CA SER A 424 12.88 -13.37 21.74
C SER A 424 14.04 -13.04 20.80
N TYR A 425 14.15 -11.78 20.43
CA TYR A 425 15.19 -11.26 19.53
C TYR A 425 16.14 -10.36 20.29
N SER A 426 17.42 -10.46 19.98
CA SER A 426 18.48 -9.66 20.58
C SER A 426 19.52 -9.25 19.53
N ALA A 427 20.44 -8.39 19.94
CA ALA A 427 21.48 -7.87 19.08
C ALA A 427 22.37 -8.99 18.50
N PHE A 428 22.61 -8.93 17.20
CA PHE A 428 23.67 -9.69 16.55
C PHE A 428 25.05 -9.16 17.01
N PRO A 429 26.07 -9.99 17.13
CA PRO A 429 27.42 -9.55 17.59
C PRO A 429 27.96 -8.39 16.74
N GLY A 430 28.19 -7.25 17.38
CA GLY A 430 28.72 -6.05 16.73
C GLY A 430 27.67 -5.22 15.99
N PHE A 431 26.37 -5.61 16.02
CA PHE A 431 25.30 -4.90 15.35
C PHE A 431 24.22 -4.44 16.36
N ASN A 432 24.12 -3.13 16.58
CA ASN A 432 23.06 -2.59 17.43
C ASN A 432 21.72 -2.59 16.67
N PRO A 433 20.71 -3.34 17.09
CA PRO A 433 19.46 -3.45 16.34
C PRO A 433 18.60 -2.18 16.34
N LEU A 434 18.87 -1.21 17.20
CA LEU A 434 18.12 0.05 17.29
C LEU A 434 18.73 1.17 16.44
N THR A 435 20.04 1.11 16.18
CA THR A 435 20.75 2.19 15.48
C THR A 435 21.65 1.71 14.32
N GLY A 436 21.81 0.40 14.14
CA GLY A 436 22.70 -0.16 13.10
C GLY A 436 21.96 -0.28 11.76
N TRP A 437 22.68 0.03 10.67
CA TRP A 437 22.25 -0.24 9.30
C TRP A 437 23.48 -0.52 8.43
N PHE A 438 23.30 -1.28 7.34
CA PHE A 438 24.38 -1.65 6.44
C PHE A 438 24.93 -0.48 5.63
N ALA A 439 24.08 0.51 5.31
CA ALA A 439 24.49 1.65 4.50
C ALA A 439 25.58 2.48 5.18
N GLY A 440 26.58 2.86 4.38
CA GLY A 440 27.70 3.68 4.82
C GLY A 440 28.45 4.20 3.58
N SER A 441 29.52 4.94 3.79
CA SER A 441 30.33 5.50 2.68
C SER A 441 30.91 4.42 1.76
N ALA A 442 31.14 3.20 2.26
CA ALA A 442 31.71 2.10 1.46
C ALA A 442 30.65 1.37 0.61
N THR A 443 29.38 1.48 0.97
CA THR A 443 28.26 0.87 0.24
C THR A 443 27.38 1.91 -0.45
N GLN A 444 27.78 3.20 -0.45
CA GLN A 444 26.97 4.29 -0.96
C GLN A 444 26.72 4.23 -2.46
N GLY A 445 27.73 3.88 -3.23
CA GLY A 445 27.68 3.89 -4.69
C GLY A 445 27.72 2.50 -5.28
N LEU A 446 26.86 2.24 -6.25
CA LEU A 446 26.90 1.07 -7.12
C LEU A 446 27.35 1.48 -8.52
N SER A 447 28.23 0.69 -9.13
CA SER A 447 28.52 0.77 -10.56
C SER A 447 28.64 -0.66 -11.10
N VAL A 448 27.65 -1.11 -11.86
CA VAL A 448 27.52 -2.49 -12.30
C VAL A 448 27.10 -2.55 -13.76
N GLN A 449 27.61 -3.51 -14.50
CA GLN A 449 27.20 -3.81 -15.86
C GLN A 449 26.00 -4.77 -15.81
N GLU A 450 24.88 -4.34 -16.36
CA GLU A 450 23.62 -5.10 -16.33
C GLU A 450 23.40 -5.93 -17.60
N CYS A 451 24.15 -5.69 -18.65
CA CYS A 451 24.12 -6.50 -19.88
C CYS A 451 25.46 -6.48 -20.62
N PRO A 452 25.76 -7.49 -21.47
CA PRO A 452 26.99 -7.52 -22.25
C PRO A 452 27.11 -6.30 -23.17
N GLY A 453 28.09 -5.44 -22.90
CA GLY A 453 28.41 -4.27 -23.73
C GLY A 453 27.53 -3.04 -23.54
N CYS A 454 26.57 -3.04 -22.63
CA CYS A 454 25.82 -1.83 -22.24
C CYS A 454 26.66 -0.91 -21.33
N ALA A 455 26.25 0.35 -21.22
CA ALA A 455 26.83 1.25 -20.25
C ALA A 455 26.53 0.76 -18.82
N PRO A 456 27.48 0.89 -17.87
CA PRO A 456 27.20 0.51 -16.49
C PRO A 456 26.04 1.30 -15.90
N LEU A 457 25.15 0.61 -15.18
CA LEU A 457 24.22 1.24 -14.25
C LEU A 457 25.03 1.87 -13.11
N THR A 458 24.76 3.13 -12.82
CA THR A 458 25.32 3.81 -11.65
C THR A 458 24.19 4.28 -10.76
N ALA A 459 24.26 3.95 -9.48
CA ALA A 459 23.26 4.31 -8.50
C ALA A 459 23.91 4.77 -7.19
N ASN A 460 23.15 5.50 -6.38
CA ASN A 460 23.64 6.07 -5.14
C ASN A 460 22.59 5.83 -4.03
N LEU A 461 22.95 5.12 -2.95
CA LEU A 461 22.08 4.91 -1.80
C LEU A 461 21.62 6.23 -1.14
N ALA A 462 22.41 7.30 -1.27
CA ALA A 462 22.01 8.60 -0.75
C ALA A 462 20.78 9.18 -1.47
N ASP A 463 20.42 8.69 -2.67
CA ASP A 463 19.18 9.07 -3.35
C ASP A 463 17.95 8.43 -2.66
N GLY A 464 18.15 7.36 -1.92
CA GLY A 464 17.19 6.76 -1.01
C GLY A 464 15.91 6.30 -1.66
N ARG A 465 14.84 6.32 -0.87
CA ARG A 465 13.46 6.08 -1.27
C ARG A 465 12.65 7.35 -1.06
N GLY A 466 11.93 7.81 -2.07
CA GLY A 466 11.27 9.09 -1.97
C GLY A 466 10.22 9.36 -3.01
N ALA A 467 9.88 10.64 -3.11
CA ALA A 467 8.91 11.16 -4.05
C ALA A 467 9.38 12.51 -4.60
N ASN A 468 9.22 12.72 -5.90
CA ASN A 468 9.37 13.99 -6.59
C ASN A 468 8.10 14.22 -7.41
N LEU A 469 7.05 14.75 -6.75
CA LEU A 469 5.69 14.80 -7.27
C LEU A 469 5.18 16.24 -7.38
N HIS A 470 4.40 16.48 -8.41
CA HIS A 470 3.63 17.68 -8.65
C HIS A 470 2.14 17.33 -8.63
N THR A 471 1.36 17.99 -7.79
CA THR A 471 -0.09 17.80 -7.68
C THR A 471 -0.80 19.13 -7.92
N PHE A 472 -1.83 19.11 -8.75
CA PHE A 472 -2.72 20.25 -8.99
C PHE A 472 -4.16 19.76 -8.84
N GLY A 473 -5.01 20.55 -8.19
CA GLY A 473 -6.41 20.18 -8.06
C GLY A 473 -7.33 21.38 -7.90
N SER A 474 -8.62 21.10 -7.98
CA SER A 474 -9.70 22.06 -7.73
C SER A 474 -10.89 21.36 -7.09
N ASN A 475 -11.53 22.08 -6.16
CA ASN A 475 -12.83 21.71 -5.59
C ASN A 475 -13.82 22.82 -5.87
N LEU A 476 -14.94 22.47 -6.44
CA LEU A 476 -16.06 23.36 -6.73
C LEU A 476 -17.30 22.84 -6.00
N ASP A 477 -17.90 23.69 -5.16
CA ASP A 477 -19.16 23.43 -4.48
C ASP A 477 -20.13 24.58 -4.76
N ILE A 478 -21.27 24.29 -5.38
CA ILE A 478 -22.26 25.29 -5.83
C ILE A 478 -23.68 24.86 -5.45
N HIS A 479 -24.47 25.81 -4.95
CA HIS A 479 -25.92 25.71 -4.90
C HIS A 479 -26.49 26.14 -6.27
N VAL A 480 -26.93 25.16 -7.08
CA VAL A 480 -27.45 25.45 -8.43
C VAL A 480 -28.84 26.07 -8.39
N SER A 481 -29.66 25.63 -7.45
CA SER A 481 -31.01 26.15 -7.16
C SER A 481 -31.49 25.59 -5.83
N ASP A 482 -32.65 26.03 -5.36
CA ASP A 482 -33.29 25.46 -4.18
C ASP A 482 -33.36 23.94 -4.24
N GLY A 483 -32.72 23.25 -3.29
CA GLY A 483 -32.69 21.81 -3.20
C GLY A 483 -31.79 21.11 -4.23
N ILE A 484 -30.93 21.81 -4.99
CA ILE A 484 -29.95 21.20 -5.91
C ILE A 484 -28.56 21.77 -5.67
N SER A 485 -27.62 20.92 -5.33
CA SER A 485 -26.21 21.27 -5.24
C SER A 485 -25.32 20.43 -6.17
N LEU A 486 -24.22 21.03 -6.60
CA LEU A 486 -23.18 20.44 -7.43
C LEU A 486 -21.85 20.48 -6.65
N SER A 487 -21.17 19.35 -6.59
CA SER A 487 -19.78 19.26 -6.13
C SER A 487 -18.94 18.60 -7.22
N ASP A 488 -17.81 19.22 -7.54
CA ASP A 488 -16.86 18.69 -8.53
C ASP A 488 -15.43 18.79 -7.99
N LYS A 489 -14.72 17.64 -7.93
CA LYS A 489 -13.35 17.56 -7.45
C LYS A 489 -12.47 17.01 -8.55
N VAL A 490 -11.44 17.77 -8.91
CA VAL A 490 -10.47 17.39 -9.96
C VAL A 490 -9.08 17.39 -9.36
N GLN A 491 -8.28 16.37 -9.66
CA GLN A 491 -6.87 16.35 -9.30
C GLN A 491 -6.02 15.72 -10.40
N TYR A 492 -4.85 16.27 -10.59
CA TYR A 492 -3.77 15.71 -11.42
C TYR A 492 -2.49 15.61 -10.61
N THR A 493 -1.88 14.43 -10.60
CA THR A 493 -0.59 14.15 -9.94
C THR A 493 0.35 13.54 -10.96
N SER A 494 1.63 13.98 -10.96
CA SER A 494 2.67 13.40 -11.80
C SER A 494 4.04 13.54 -11.18
N GLY A 495 4.95 12.62 -11.50
CA GLY A 495 6.35 12.66 -11.10
C GLY A 495 6.98 11.30 -10.90
N ASP A 496 8.10 11.28 -10.19
CA ASP A 496 8.95 10.12 -10.02
C ASP A 496 8.97 9.66 -8.56
N MET A 497 9.03 8.33 -8.37
CA MET A 497 9.17 7.71 -7.05
C MET A 497 10.33 6.70 -7.07
N PRO A 498 11.58 7.17 -6.90
CA PRO A 498 12.76 6.32 -6.91
C PRO A 498 12.89 5.50 -5.62
N THR A 499 13.49 4.32 -5.74
CA THR A 499 13.96 3.50 -4.61
C THR A 499 15.38 3.02 -4.89
N ASN A 500 16.34 3.49 -4.07
CA ASN A 500 17.68 2.96 -3.97
C ASN A 500 17.87 2.42 -2.56
N GLY A 501 18.02 1.11 -2.41
CA GLY A 501 18.03 0.49 -1.09
C GLY A 501 18.85 -0.80 -1.03
N ILE A 502 19.32 -1.11 0.18
CA ILE A 502 19.91 -2.41 0.49
C ILE A 502 18.82 -3.33 1.02
N PHE A 503 18.69 -4.50 0.39
CA PHE A 503 17.77 -5.55 0.78
C PHE A 503 18.55 -6.82 1.10
N THR A 504 18.18 -7.51 2.17
CA THR A 504 18.83 -8.77 2.55
C THR A 504 18.62 -9.85 1.49
N GLY A 505 19.62 -10.70 1.27
CA GLY A 505 19.53 -11.85 0.37
C GLY A 505 18.78 -13.06 0.96
N GLY A 506 18.21 -12.93 2.18
CA GLY A 506 17.51 -14.00 2.89
C GLY A 506 18.43 -14.99 3.62
N ALA A 507 19.72 -15.00 3.34
CA ALA A 507 20.67 -15.85 4.05
C ALA A 507 21.19 -15.17 5.33
N PRO A 508 21.26 -15.87 6.48
CA PRO A 508 21.79 -15.32 7.71
C PRO A 508 23.30 -15.06 7.60
N PRO A 509 23.84 -14.11 8.40
CA PRO A 509 25.26 -13.86 8.44
C PRO A 509 26.05 -15.12 8.80
N THR A 510 27.19 -15.32 8.13
CA THR A 510 28.13 -16.41 8.40
C THR A 510 29.55 -15.88 8.48
N THR A 511 30.50 -16.67 9.05
CA THR A 511 31.91 -16.24 9.04
C THR A 511 32.45 -16.25 7.59
N LEU A 512 33.38 -15.37 7.26
CA LEU A 512 34.03 -15.35 5.95
C LEU A 512 34.63 -16.71 5.60
N ALA A 513 35.22 -17.41 6.57
CA ALA A 513 35.78 -18.75 6.36
C ALA A 513 34.70 -19.76 5.94
N ALA A 514 33.53 -19.75 6.58
CA ALA A 514 32.43 -20.63 6.23
C ALA A 514 31.80 -20.25 4.87
N TYR A 515 31.64 -18.95 4.59
CA TYR A 515 31.17 -18.46 3.28
C TYR A 515 32.14 -18.90 2.16
N ALA A 516 33.44 -18.69 2.33
CA ALA A 516 34.43 -19.09 1.35
C ALA A 516 34.48 -20.62 1.15
N ALA A 517 34.25 -21.44 2.19
CA ALA A 517 34.18 -22.90 2.08
C ALA A 517 32.97 -23.35 1.23
N SER A 518 31.82 -22.67 1.35
CA SER A 518 30.65 -22.94 0.48
C SER A 518 30.94 -22.56 -0.97
N GLU A 519 31.60 -21.42 -1.20
CA GLU A 519 31.97 -20.97 -2.56
C GLU A 519 33.02 -21.89 -3.21
N ILE A 520 33.98 -22.38 -2.44
CA ILE A 520 34.94 -23.41 -2.91
C ILE A 520 34.19 -24.66 -3.35
N THR A 521 33.21 -25.10 -2.56
CA THR A 521 32.42 -26.30 -2.90
C THR A 521 31.61 -26.07 -4.18
N ALA A 522 30.95 -24.93 -4.32
CA ALA A 522 30.17 -24.55 -5.52
C ALA A 522 31.08 -24.46 -6.77
N ALA A 523 32.20 -23.75 -6.67
CA ALA A 523 33.17 -23.63 -7.75
C ALA A 523 33.75 -24.98 -8.21
N ASN A 524 34.04 -25.88 -7.29
CA ASN A 524 34.56 -27.21 -7.57
C ASN A 524 33.49 -28.15 -8.17
N GLY A 525 32.21 -27.88 -7.95
CA GLY A 525 31.09 -28.55 -8.62
C GLY A 525 30.94 -28.14 -10.10
N ASN A 526 31.55 -27.03 -10.51
CA ASN A 526 31.48 -26.52 -11.87
C ASN A 526 32.71 -26.93 -12.71
N ALA A 527 32.56 -27.91 -13.60
CA ALA A 527 33.66 -28.42 -14.41
C ALA A 527 34.36 -27.35 -15.28
N ALA A 528 33.65 -26.31 -15.75
CA ALA A 528 34.24 -25.23 -16.51
C ALA A 528 35.18 -24.36 -15.67
N VAL A 529 34.79 -24.09 -14.42
CA VAL A 529 35.61 -23.35 -13.44
C VAL A 529 36.84 -24.14 -13.05
N VAL A 530 36.67 -25.43 -12.74
CA VAL A 530 37.79 -26.30 -12.41
C VAL A 530 38.79 -26.41 -13.57
N THR A 531 38.31 -26.54 -14.80
CA THR A 531 39.20 -26.64 -16.00
C THR A 531 39.94 -25.32 -16.25
N ALA A 532 39.24 -24.20 -16.20
CA ALA A 532 39.83 -22.87 -16.44
C ALA A 532 40.82 -22.49 -15.35
N GLY A 533 40.57 -22.90 -14.10
CA GLY A 533 41.45 -22.67 -12.96
C GLY A 533 42.62 -23.65 -12.81
N GLY A 534 42.77 -24.61 -13.75
CA GLY A 534 43.84 -25.60 -13.73
C GLY A 534 43.72 -26.64 -12.59
N GLY A 535 42.58 -26.76 -11.97
CA GLY A 535 42.25 -27.68 -10.88
C GLY A 535 41.22 -27.16 -9.88
N PRO A 536 40.80 -27.99 -8.93
CA PRO A 536 39.88 -27.59 -7.88
C PRO A 536 40.46 -26.53 -6.95
N ALA A 537 39.63 -25.60 -6.48
CA ALA A 537 40.01 -24.64 -5.45
C ALA A 537 40.12 -25.35 -4.11
N THR A 538 41.12 -24.97 -3.29
CA THR A 538 41.40 -25.52 -1.95
C THR A 538 41.58 -24.42 -0.89
N GLY A 539 41.55 -23.15 -1.30
CA GLY A 539 41.76 -22.00 -0.45
C GLY A 539 41.24 -20.72 -1.09
N TYR A 540 41.37 -19.62 -0.38
CA TYR A 540 40.87 -18.31 -0.81
C TYR A 540 41.76 -17.16 -0.32
N ALA A 541 41.60 -16.01 -0.94
CA ALA A 541 42.06 -14.72 -0.46
C ALA A 541 40.89 -13.75 -0.40
N ALA A 542 40.76 -12.95 0.67
CA ALA A 542 39.73 -11.96 0.80
C ALA A 542 40.29 -10.63 1.31
N THR A 543 39.84 -9.53 0.71
CA THR A 543 40.25 -8.16 1.04
C THR A 543 39.06 -7.24 1.10
N TYR A 544 39.15 -6.18 1.91
CA TYR A 544 38.18 -5.07 1.84
C TYR A 544 38.35 -4.33 0.52
N ALA A 545 37.25 -4.12 -0.20
CA ALA A 545 37.27 -3.46 -1.52
C ALA A 545 37.84 -2.02 -1.45
N GLY A 546 37.52 -1.29 -0.38
CA GLY A 546 37.88 0.13 -0.26
C GLY A 546 39.37 0.40 0.03
N ASN A 547 40.13 -0.54 0.60
CA ASN A 547 41.53 -0.30 1.00
C ASN A 547 42.47 -1.47 0.74
N GLY A 548 41.98 -2.61 0.25
CA GLY A 548 42.79 -3.79 -0.07
C GLY A 548 43.33 -4.55 1.14
N ALA A 549 43.00 -4.16 2.37
CA ALA A 549 43.45 -4.85 3.55
C ALA A 549 42.78 -6.24 3.68
N ALA A 550 43.54 -7.24 4.16
CA ALA A 550 43.03 -8.61 4.34
C ALA A 550 41.88 -8.65 5.36
N VAL A 551 40.80 -9.38 5.02
CA VAL A 551 39.67 -9.60 5.93
C VAL A 551 39.96 -10.77 6.85
N ASN A 552 39.64 -10.62 8.16
CA ASN A 552 39.78 -11.69 9.11
C ASN A 552 38.80 -12.85 8.78
N PRO A 553 39.24 -14.11 8.70
CA PRO A 553 38.40 -15.27 8.44
C PRO A 553 37.17 -15.42 9.38
N ASN A 554 37.26 -14.89 10.61
CA ASN A 554 36.19 -14.94 11.60
C ASN A 554 35.23 -13.74 11.48
N THR A 555 35.44 -12.78 10.56
CA THR A 555 34.51 -11.70 10.30
C THR A 555 33.20 -12.27 9.78
N TYR A 556 32.09 -11.85 10.37
CA TYR A 556 30.78 -12.17 9.80
C TYR A 556 30.54 -11.36 8.53
N VAL A 557 30.12 -12.08 7.50
CA VAL A 557 29.74 -11.53 6.18
C VAL A 557 28.36 -12.00 5.80
N MET A 558 27.71 -11.28 4.90
CA MET A 558 26.47 -11.66 4.28
C MET A 558 26.36 -11.07 2.86
N THR A 559 25.48 -11.61 2.07
CA THR A 559 25.17 -11.07 0.75
C THR A 559 23.85 -10.30 0.82
N ASN A 560 23.90 -9.02 0.42
CA ASN A 560 22.73 -8.14 0.30
C ASN A 560 22.60 -7.61 -1.11
N GLY A 561 21.38 -7.39 -1.57
CA GLY A 561 21.12 -6.81 -2.88
C GLY A 561 21.06 -5.27 -2.80
N PHE A 562 21.74 -4.60 -3.71
CA PHE A 562 21.52 -3.19 -3.97
C PHE A 562 20.42 -3.07 -5.04
N TRP A 563 19.21 -2.66 -4.61
CA TRP A 563 18.06 -2.56 -5.48
C TRP A 563 17.86 -1.13 -5.97
N VAL A 564 17.65 -1.01 -7.28
CA VAL A 564 17.36 0.25 -7.94
C VAL A 564 16.01 0.10 -8.63
N VAL A 565 15.06 0.93 -8.24
CA VAL A 565 13.73 0.99 -8.84
C VAL A 565 13.42 2.43 -9.18
N ASP A 566 13.00 2.67 -10.40
CA ASP A 566 12.47 3.96 -10.85
C ASP A 566 11.03 3.76 -11.32
N LYS A 567 10.13 4.59 -10.77
CA LYS A 567 8.71 4.62 -11.12
C LYS A 567 8.33 6.02 -11.55
N GLN A 568 7.79 6.14 -12.76
CA GLN A 568 7.22 7.38 -13.26
C GLN A 568 5.69 7.26 -13.24
N LEU A 569 5.05 8.09 -12.44
CA LEU A 569 3.62 8.02 -12.17
C LEU A 569 2.88 9.23 -12.74
N GLN A 570 1.68 8.98 -13.25
CA GLN A 570 0.73 10.02 -13.61
C GLN A 570 -0.68 9.56 -13.20
N SER A 571 -1.45 10.46 -12.64
CA SER A 571 -2.87 10.23 -12.36
C SER A 571 -3.71 11.48 -12.62
N PHE A 572 -4.90 11.28 -13.09
CA PHE A 572 -5.96 12.28 -13.19
C PHE A 572 -7.22 11.69 -12.58
N THR A 573 -7.84 12.40 -11.65
CA THR A 573 -9.11 11.99 -11.03
C THR A 573 -10.14 13.11 -11.15
N ASN A 574 -11.40 12.74 -11.34
CA ASN A 574 -12.56 13.62 -11.27
C ASN A 574 -13.71 12.92 -10.55
N ASP A 575 -14.28 13.58 -9.56
CA ASP A 575 -15.46 13.13 -8.81
C ASP A 575 -16.53 14.22 -8.89
N LEU A 576 -17.53 13.99 -9.75
CA LEU A 576 -18.63 14.90 -10.03
C LEU A 576 -19.92 14.38 -9.39
N ARG A 577 -20.58 15.23 -8.60
CA ARG A 577 -21.80 14.88 -7.84
C ARG A 577 -22.87 15.93 -8.00
N PHE A 578 -24.12 15.48 -8.20
CA PHE A 578 -25.34 16.27 -8.07
C PHE A 578 -26.14 15.73 -6.90
N THR A 579 -26.45 16.59 -5.95
CA THR A 579 -27.31 16.25 -4.79
C THR A 579 -28.64 16.98 -4.91
N PHE A 580 -29.72 16.24 -4.73
CA PHE A 580 -31.11 16.70 -4.83
C PHE A 580 -31.78 16.53 -3.49
N GLU A 581 -32.33 17.58 -2.92
CA GLU A 581 -33.27 17.53 -1.79
C GLU A 581 -34.66 17.29 -2.35
N LEU A 582 -35.11 16.01 -2.38
CA LEU A 582 -36.42 15.66 -2.96
C LEU A 582 -37.59 16.01 -2.04
N PHE A 583 -37.35 16.03 -0.75
CA PHE A 583 -38.25 16.43 0.33
C PHE A 583 -37.38 16.73 1.58
N PRO A 584 -37.93 17.42 2.62
CA PRO A 584 -37.13 17.83 3.77
C PRO A 584 -36.32 16.69 4.36
N ASP A 585 -35.05 16.96 4.68
CA ASP A 585 -34.08 16.03 5.26
C ASP A 585 -33.78 14.76 4.43
N ASN A 586 -34.03 14.80 3.11
CA ASN A 586 -33.66 13.77 2.15
C ASN A 586 -32.66 14.30 1.13
N HIS A 587 -31.56 13.61 0.94
CA HIS A 587 -30.50 13.99 0.00
C HIS A 587 -30.19 12.82 -0.93
N LEU A 588 -30.72 12.89 -2.15
CA LEU A 588 -30.39 11.96 -3.23
C LEU A 588 -29.19 12.49 -4.02
N THR A 589 -28.10 11.76 -4.01
CA THR A 589 -26.88 12.08 -4.78
C THR A 589 -26.71 11.12 -5.95
N VAL A 590 -26.43 11.69 -7.11
CA VAL A 590 -26.02 10.95 -8.32
C VAL A 590 -24.64 11.46 -8.72
N GLY A 591 -23.69 10.56 -8.89
CA GLY A 591 -22.31 10.93 -9.18
C GLY A 591 -21.64 10.06 -10.22
N ASN A 592 -20.54 10.58 -10.72
CA ASN A 592 -19.63 9.92 -11.63
C ASN A 592 -18.20 10.11 -11.14
N TYR A 593 -17.41 9.04 -11.13
CA TYR A 593 -15.98 9.08 -10.85
C TYR A 593 -15.19 8.59 -12.07
N VAL A 594 -14.15 9.32 -12.42
CA VAL A 594 -13.22 8.95 -13.49
C VAL A 594 -11.80 9.04 -12.95
N ALA A 595 -11.00 7.98 -13.18
CA ALA A 595 -9.58 7.98 -12.88
C ALA A 595 -8.80 7.45 -14.09
N ALA A 596 -7.85 8.24 -14.59
CA ALA A 596 -6.90 7.83 -15.62
C ALA A 596 -5.49 7.88 -15.03
N TYR A 597 -4.75 6.77 -15.07
CA TYR A 597 -3.46 6.67 -14.40
C TYR A 597 -2.48 5.79 -15.17
N SER A 598 -1.19 5.99 -14.92
CA SER A 598 -0.11 5.21 -15.52
C SER A 598 1.07 5.04 -14.57
N SER A 599 1.80 3.93 -14.76
CA SER A 599 3.11 3.69 -14.16
C SER A 599 4.06 3.18 -15.24
N ASP A 600 5.20 3.85 -15.40
CA ASP A 600 6.33 3.38 -16.19
C ASP A 600 7.44 2.98 -15.22
N ASP A 601 7.76 1.69 -15.15
CA ASP A 601 8.67 1.14 -14.14
C ASP A 601 9.94 0.57 -14.78
N THR A 602 11.07 0.83 -14.12
CA THR A 602 12.35 0.15 -14.43
C THR A 602 12.95 -0.35 -13.12
N TRP A 603 13.18 -1.66 -13.02
CA TRP A 603 13.72 -2.32 -11.85
C TRP A 603 15.01 -3.04 -12.16
N TYR A 604 16.05 -2.81 -11.36
CA TYR A 604 17.29 -3.56 -11.33
C TYR A 604 17.44 -4.13 -9.93
N LEU A 605 16.86 -5.32 -9.69
CA LEU A 605 16.86 -5.99 -8.40
C LEU A 605 17.95 -7.05 -8.34
N GLY A 606 18.45 -7.26 -7.15
CA GLY A 606 19.64 -8.09 -6.93
C GLY A 606 20.83 -7.18 -6.77
N ASN A 607 21.76 -7.13 -7.77
CA ASN A 607 23.04 -6.46 -7.63
C ASN A 607 23.68 -6.85 -6.30
N ASN A 608 23.82 -8.18 -6.14
CA ASN A 608 24.18 -8.77 -4.86
C ASN A 608 25.62 -8.44 -4.49
N GLU A 609 25.82 -7.92 -3.28
CA GLU A 609 27.11 -7.52 -2.75
C GLU A 609 27.48 -8.32 -1.52
N LEU A 610 28.68 -8.93 -1.52
CA LEU A 610 29.28 -9.51 -0.33
C LEU A 610 29.82 -8.39 0.56
N MET A 611 29.29 -8.28 1.78
CA MET A 611 29.66 -7.24 2.71
C MET A 611 29.76 -7.76 4.14
N THR A 612 30.41 -6.99 5.03
CA THR A 612 30.47 -7.32 6.44
C THR A 612 29.08 -7.18 7.10
N ALA A 613 28.74 -8.08 8.01
CA ALA A 613 27.52 -8.00 8.81
C ALA A 613 27.72 -7.04 10.01
N THR A 614 28.05 -5.78 9.72
CA THR A 614 28.31 -4.71 10.70
C THR A 614 27.56 -3.43 10.28
N PRO A 615 27.25 -2.52 11.20
CA PRO A 615 26.82 -1.19 10.80
C PRO A 615 27.86 -0.51 9.88
N ASN A 616 27.39 0.28 8.91
CA ASN A 616 28.23 0.90 7.88
C ASN A 616 29.17 -0.12 7.23
N SER A 617 28.60 -1.13 6.64
CA SER A 617 29.26 -2.31 6.08
C SER A 617 30.42 -1.97 5.14
N GLN A 618 31.40 -2.87 5.10
CA GLN A 618 32.49 -2.82 4.15
C GLN A 618 32.31 -3.90 3.09
N LEU A 619 32.48 -3.55 1.82
CA LEU A 619 32.44 -4.50 0.69
C LEU A 619 33.67 -5.40 0.73
N VAL A 620 33.48 -6.69 0.39
CA VAL A 620 34.52 -7.71 0.46
C VAL A 620 34.78 -8.31 -0.93
N ASN A 621 36.04 -8.27 -1.38
CA ASN A 621 36.53 -9.01 -2.54
C ASN A 621 36.95 -10.40 -2.11
N LEU A 622 36.45 -11.44 -2.80
CA LEU A 622 36.77 -12.83 -2.54
C LEU A 622 37.27 -13.51 -3.83
N THR A 623 38.47 -14.08 -3.79
CA THR A 623 39.05 -14.83 -4.90
C THR A 623 39.54 -16.17 -4.40
N LEU A 624 39.20 -17.26 -5.11
CA LEU A 624 39.69 -18.59 -4.81
C LEU A 624 41.10 -18.80 -5.35
N ASN A 625 41.86 -19.73 -4.72
CA ASN A 625 43.26 -19.94 -5.08
C ASN A 625 43.47 -20.56 -6.47
N ASN A 626 42.43 -21.01 -7.15
CA ASN A 626 42.48 -21.42 -8.57
C ASN A 626 42.16 -20.26 -9.53
N GLY A 627 42.05 -19.02 -9.04
CA GLY A 627 41.79 -17.82 -9.81
C GLY A 627 40.32 -17.48 -10.01
N ALA A 628 39.37 -18.28 -9.50
CA ALA A 628 37.95 -17.96 -9.60
C ALA A 628 37.63 -16.76 -8.69
N VAL A 629 37.03 -15.72 -9.26
CA VAL A 629 36.63 -14.50 -8.58
C VAL A 629 35.18 -14.63 -8.20
N VAL A 630 34.90 -14.75 -6.89
CA VAL A 630 33.56 -14.85 -6.33
C VAL A 630 32.90 -13.48 -6.24
N SER A 631 33.67 -12.49 -5.74
CA SER A 631 33.18 -11.11 -5.67
C SER A 631 34.24 -10.11 -6.12
N ASN A 632 33.81 -9.07 -6.84
CA ASN A 632 34.64 -7.97 -7.34
C ASN A 632 34.00 -6.64 -6.93
N ASN A 633 34.72 -5.78 -6.20
CA ASN A 633 34.18 -4.60 -5.52
C ASN A 633 32.94 -4.93 -4.66
N GLY A 634 32.93 -6.11 -4.03
CA GLY A 634 31.78 -6.63 -3.32
C GLY A 634 30.75 -7.36 -4.19
N LEU A 635 30.61 -7.00 -5.47
CA LEU A 635 29.59 -7.56 -6.34
C LEU A 635 29.81 -9.07 -6.54
N THR A 636 28.79 -9.87 -6.23
CA THR A 636 28.73 -11.35 -6.42
C THR A 636 27.81 -11.74 -7.56
N GLY A 637 26.96 -10.85 -8.03
CA GLY A 637 26.05 -11.03 -9.15
C GLY A 637 25.32 -9.74 -9.46
N ALA A 638 25.28 -9.37 -10.74
CA ALA A 638 24.49 -8.25 -11.23
C ALA A 638 22.98 -8.61 -11.18
N CYS A 639 22.13 -7.83 -11.79
CA CYS A 639 20.69 -7.95 -11.75
C CYS A 639 20.20 -9.42 -11.78
N THR A 640 19.56 -9.85 -10.70
CA THR A 640 18.94 -11.19 -10.64
C THR A 640 17.46 -11.15 -11.06
N TYR A 641 16.90 -9.95 -11.16
CA TYR A 641 15.55 -9.69 -11.65
C TYR A 641 15.49 -8.26 -12.19
N CYS A 642 15.67 -8.14 -13.51
CA CYS A 642 15.49 -6.88 -14.22
C CYS A 642 14.11 -6.84 -14.85
N LEU A 643 13.40 -5.71 -14.68
CA LEU A 643 12.05 -5.52 -15.18
C LEU A 643 11.94 -4.16 -15.83
N VAL A 644 11.30 -4.12 -16.98
CA VAL A 644 10.82 -2.89 -17.60
C VAL A 644 9.36 -3.10 -17.93
N ASP A 645 8.49 -2.35 -17.27
CA ASP A 645 7.07 -2.39 -17.57
C ASP A 645 6.48 -1.00 -17.77
N ARG A 646 5.35 -0.93 -18.45
CA ARG A 646 4.62 0.29 -18.74
C ARG A 646 3.15 -0.02 -18.76
N PHE A 647 2.41 0.52 -17.82
CA PHE A 647 0.98 0.31 -17.69
C PHE A 647 0.20 1.62 -17.66
N GLN A 648 -1.02 1.56 -18.18
CA GLN A 648 -2.02 2.62 -18.04
C GLN A 648 -3.38 2.00 -17.70
N GLY A 649 -4.09 2.68 -16.81
CA GLY A 649 -5.42 2.29 -16.35
C GLY A 649 -6.44 3.40 -16.53
N LEU A 650 -7.69 3.01 -16.69
CA LEU A 650 -8.85 3.89 -16.72
C LEU A 650 -9.98 3.24 -15.93
N ASN A 651 -10.38 3.90 -14.85
CA ASN A 651 -11.56 3.51 -14.07
C ASN A 651 -12.68 4.52 -14.35
N ILE A 652 -13.88 4.03 -14.59
CA ILE A 652 -15.10 4.86 -14.74
C ILE A 652 -16.18 4.25 -13.84
N ALA A 653 -16.69 5.05 -12.92
CA ALA A 653 -17.77 4.62 -12.05
C ALA A 653 -18.95 5.58 -12.09
N PHE A 654 -20.15 5.01 -11.92
CA PHE A 654 -21.38 5.75 -11.66
C PHE A 654 -21.96 5.26 -10.36
N PHE A 655 -22.44 6.19 -9.54
CA PHE A 655 -23.05 5.86 -8.28
C PHE A 655 -24.30 6.68 -7.98
N VAL A 656 -25.17 6.09 -7.19
CA VAL A 656 -26.34 6.74 -6.62
C VAL A 656 -26.37 6.43 -5.14
N SER A 657 -26.60 7.44 -4.31
CA SER A 657 -26.79 7.26 -2.88
C SER A 657 -27.92 8.16 -2.42
N ASP A 658 -28.64 7.70 -1.40
CA ASP A 658 -29.72 8.44 -0.76
C ASP A 658 -29.53 8.43 0.74
N SER A 659 -29.66 9.57 1.38
CA SER A 659 -29.71 9.70 2.83
C SER A 659 -30.99 10.38 3.26
N TRP A 660 -31.61 9.86 4.28
CA TRP A 660 -32.92 10.34 4.73
C TRP A 660 -33.04 10.30 6.24
N ARG A 661 -33.29 11.48 6.84
CA ARG A 661 -33.57 11.62 8.26
C ARG A 661 -35.08 11.55 8.52
N ILE A 662 -35.50 10.64 9.37
CA ILE A 662 -36.89 10.47 9.83
C ILE A 662 -36.90 10.50 11.35
N ASN A 663 -37.20 11.63 11.93
CA ASN A 663 -37.13 11.86 13.38
C ASN A 663 -35.71 11.55 13.91
N GLN A 664 -35.55 10.54 14.79
CA GLN A 664 -34.29 10.10 15.36
C GLN A 664 -33.51 9.11 14.46
N TRP A 665 -34.07 8.68 13.35
CA TRP A 665 -33.42 7.79 12.42
C TRP A 665 -32.78 8.56 11.26
N LEU A 666 -31.53 8.23 10.96
CA LEU A 666 -30.88 8.57 9.71
C LEU A 666 -30.59 7.27 8.96
N PHE A 667 -31.16 7.11 7.78
CA PHE A 667 -30.89 5.99 6.90
C PHE A 667 -30.04 6.46 5.73
N ASP A 668 -29.12 5.62 5.27
CA ASP A 668 -28.39 5.84 4.05
C ASP A 668 -28.26 4.54 3.26
N ALA A 669 -28.33 4.63 1.95
CA ALA A 669 -28.13 3.51 1.04
C ALA A 669 -27.55 3.99 -0.28
N GLY A 670 -26.72 3.16 -0.91
CA GLY A 670 -26.17 3.50 -2.21
C GLY A 670 -25.71 2.29 -3.00
N TYR A 671 -25.53 2.52 -4.27
CA TYR A 671 -25.01 1.55 -5.23
C TYR A 671 -24.03 2.24 -6.19
N ARG A 672 -22.91 1.58 -6.45
CA ARG A 672 -21.87 1.97 -7.39
C ARG A 672 -21.71 0.87 -8.42
N ILE A 673 -21.55 1.24 -9.68
CA ILE A 673 -21.10 0.36 -10.75
C ILE A 673 -19.81 0.95 -11.33
N GLU A 674 -18.81 0.12 -11.50
CA GLU A 674 -17.48 0.55 -11.96
C GLU A 674 -16.93 -0.38 -13.02
N GLU A 675 -16.29 0.20 -14.01
CA GLU A 675 -15.51 -0.46 -15.05
C GLU A 675 -14.05 -0.06 -14.93
N GLN A 676 -13.15 -1.06 -14.95
CA GLN A 676 -11.71 -0.85 -15.07
C GLN A 676 -11.23 -1.34 -16.45
N LYS A 677 -10.35 -0.54 -17.06
CA LYS A 677 -9.60 -0.89 -18.27
C LYS A 677 -8.13 -0.71 -18.02
N VAL A 678 -7.33 -1.74 -18.30
CA VAL A 678 -5.88 -1.71 -18.13
C VAL A 678 -5.22 -2.19 -19.41
N SER A 679 -4.17 -1.49 -19.84
CA SER A 679 -3.31 -1.91 -20.93
C SER A 679 -1.84 -1.62 -20.59
N GLY A 680 -0.94 -2.43 -21.10
CA GLY A 680 0.48 -2.24 -20.84
C GLY A 680 1.36 -3.28 -21.49
N THR A 681 2.66 -3.16 -21.22
CA THR A 681 3.70 -4.06 -21.72
C THR A 681 4.68 -4.39 -20.62
N ILE A 682 5.14 -5.64 -20.60
CA ILE A 682 6.26 -6.10 -19.76
C ILE A 682 7.34 -6.62 -20.70
N GLU A 683 8.56 -6.13 -20.58
CA GLU A 683 9.70 -6.66 -21.30
C GLU A 683 10.16 -7.98 -20.69
N ASN A 684 10.34 -9.00 -21.53
CA ASN A 684 10.86 -10.29 -21.09
C ASN A 684 12.38 -10.22 -20.91
N ASP A 685 12.91 -11.05 -20.05
CA ASP A 685 14.33 -11.18 -19.79
C ASP A 685 14.88 -12.54 -20.17
N THR A 686 16.20 -12.62 -20.26
CA THR A 686 16.96 -13.85 -20.45
C THR A 686 18.17 -13.85 -19.53
N ALA A 687 18.54 -15.01 -19.02
CA ALA A 687 19.77 -15.15 -18.23
C ALA A 687 20.97 -15.15 -19.15
N GLU A 688 21.89 -14.20 -18.99
CA GLU A 688 23.11 -14.05 -19.78
C GLU A 688 24.36 -14.00 -18.91
N ASP A 689 25.48 -14.42 -19.48
CA ASP A 689 26.79 -14.20 -18.87
C ASP A 689 27.40 -12.89 -19.42
N LEU A 690 27.80 -11.98 -18.53
CA LEU A 690 28.39 -10.68 -18.95
C LEU A 690 29.74 -10.84 -19.67
N ASP A 691 30.44 -11.92 -19.41
CA ASP A 691 31.68 -12.29 -20.14
C ASP A 691 31.83 -13.81 -20.27
N ALA A 692 32.70 -14.21 -21.19
CA ALA A 692 32.98 -15.62 -21.49
C ALA A 692 33.96 -16.29 -20.50
N ASN A 693 34.51 -15.57 -19.51
CA ASN A 693 35.48 -16.12 -18.57
C ASN A 693 34.78 -16.96 -17.47
N PRO A 694 34.97 -18.30 -17.42
CA PRO A 694 34.31 -19.13 -16.42
C PRO A 694 34.83 -18.88 -14.97
N LEU A 695 35.94 -18.15 -14.81
CA LEU A 695 36.46 -17.78 -13.49
C LEU A 695 35.85 -16.51 -12.92
N HIS A 696 35.06 -15.76 -13.67
CA HIS A 696 34.34 -14.58 -13.19
C HIS A 696 32.94 -15.00 -12.74
N LEU A 697 32.83 -15.54 -11.52
CA LEU A 697 31.57 -16.09 -11.00
C LEU A 697 30.52 -15.00 -10.82
N TYR A 698 30.94 -13.78 -10.48
CA TYR A 698 30.07 -12.60 -10.29
C TYR A 698 29.42 -12.06 -11.58
N ASN A 699 29.86 -12.54 -12.76
CA ASN A 699 29.33 -12.11 -14.06
C ASN A 699 28.45 -13.18 -14.74
N LYS A 700 27.85 -14.07 -13.96
CA LYS A 700 27.10 -15.20 -14.50
C LYS A 700 25.61 -15.09 -14.19
N GLY A 701 24.80 -15.49 -15.18
CA GLY A 701 23.36 -15.64 -15.02
C GLY A 701 22.62 -14.33 -14.72
N VAL A 702 23.06 -13.22 -15.29
CA VAL A 702 22.42 -11.91 -15.14
C VAL A 702 21.10 -11.90 -15.91
N SER A 703 20.02 -11.43 -15.28
CA SER A 703 18.74 -11.19 -15.95
C SER A 703 18.87 -9.97 -16.86
N VAL A 704 18.71 -10.17 -18.17
CA VAL A 704 18.89 -9.10 -19.18
C VAL A 704 17.59 -8.93 -19.97
N PRO A 705 16.98 -7.74 -20.00
CA PRO A 705 15.87 -7.44 -20.89
C PRO A 705 16.24 -7.75 -22.36
N ASN A 706 15.37 -8.46 -23.08
CA ASN A 706 15.71 -9.05 -24.37
C ASN A 706 15.00 -8.41 -25.57
N GLY A 707 14.27 -7.31 -25.35
CA GLY A 707 13.55 -6.58 -26.40
C GLY A 707 12.26 -7.27 -26.88
N SER A 708 11.89 -8.41 -26.31
CA SER A 708 10.56 -9.00 -26.54
C SER A 708 9.61 -8.60 -25.40
N PHE A 709 8.33 -8.42 -25.74
CA PHE A 709 7.35 -7.90 -24.80
C PHE A 709 6.15 -8.82 -24.65
N ASN A 710 5.69 -9.00 -23.42
CA ASN A 710 4.33 -9.43 -23.14
C ASN A 710 3.42 -8.21 -23.21
N VAL A 711 2.36 -8.28 -23.99
CA VAL A 711 1.40 -7.20 -24.20
C VAL A 711 0.12 -7.55 -23.48
N TYR A 712 -0.36 -6.64 -22.66
CA TYR A 712 -1.61 -6.72 -21.93
C TYR A 712 -2.56 -5.68 -22.52
N ASP A 713 -3.74 -6.11 -22.94
CA ASP A 713 -4.81 -5.24 -23.41
C ASP A 713 -6.15 -5.85 -23.03
N CYS A 714 -6.66 -5.46 -21.89
CA CYS A 714 -7.89 -6.00 -21.32
C CYS A 714 -9.16 -5.39 -21.93
N GLU A 715 -9.03 -4.50 -22.90
CA GLU A 715 -10.13 -4.01 -23.75
C GLU A 715 -10.34 -4.85 -25.01
N LEU A 716 -9.26 -5.42 -25.55
CA LEU A 716 -9.24 -6.06 -26.88
C LEU A 716 -8.90 -7.56 -26.80
N THR A 717 -9.66 -8.31 -26.02
CA THR A 717 -9.46 -9.75 -25.76
C THR A 717 -9.33 -10.67 -26.99
N LEU A 718 -9.40 -10.15 -28.21
CA LEU A 718 -9.49 -10.97 -29.43
C LEU A 718 -8.30 -10.84 -30.40
N LYS A 719 -7.25 -10.05 -30.12
CA LYS A 719 -6.24 -9.72 -31.17
C LYS A 719 -4.77 -9.91 -30.84
N LEU A 720 -4.38 -10.16 -29.58
CA LEU A 720 -2.96 -10.25 -29.23
C LEU A 720 -2.64 -11.58 -28.51
N GLY A 721 -1.51 -12.15 -28.82
CA GLY A 721 -1.19 -13.56 -28.59
C GLY A 721 -1.03 -14.05 -27.15
N ASN A 722 -1.34 -13.24 -26.11
CA ASN A 722 -1.40 -13.65 -24.71
C ASN A 722 -2.77 -13.32 -24.07
N ALA A 723 -3.84 -13.55 -24.79
CA ALA A 723 -5.22 -13.35 -24.36
C ALA A 723 -5.59 -14.03 -23.03
N ALA A 724 -4.87 -15.08 -22.63
CA ALA A 724 -5.17 -15.88 -21.46
C ALA A 724 -5.13 -15.11 -20.12
N GLN A 725 -4.32 -14.05 -20.02
CA GLN A 725 -4.22 -13.27 -18.76
C GLN A 725 -5.31 -12.22 -18.60
N CYS A 726 -5.94 -11.77 -19.68
CA CYS A 726 -7.07 -10.83 -19.63
C CYS A 726 -8.43 -11.50 -19.74
N ASP A 727 -8.51 -12.76 -20.18
CA ASP A 727 -9.77 -13.49 -20.34
C ASP A 727 -10.48 -13.78 -19.00
N GLU A 728 -9.74 -13.78 -17.89
CA GLU A 728 -10.26 -13.99 -16.53
C GLU A 728 -10.65 -12.69 -15.81
N PHE A 729 -10.37 -11.52 -16.43
CA PHE A 729 -10.60 -10.22 -15.83
C PHE A 729 -12.05 -9.75 -16.02
N GLU A 730 -12.82 -9.72 -14.96
CA GLU A 730 -14.15 -9.12 -14.97
C GLU A 730 -14.07 -7.59 -14.88
N LYS A 731 -14.36 -6.94 -15.97
CA LYS A 731 -14.21 -5.49 -16.17
C LYS A 731 -15.22 -4.62 -15.43
N ILE A 732 -16.38 -5.15 -15.11
CA ILE A 732 -17.49 -4.38 -14.53
C ILE A 732 -17.95 -5.06 -13.24
N LYS A 733 -17.92 -4.30 -12.17
CA LYS A 733 -18.34 -4.75 -10.84
C LYS A 733 -19.26 -3.74 -10.16
N GLY A 734 -20.06 -4.24 -9.24
CA GLY A 734 -20.94 -3.43 -8.40
C GLY A 734 -20.53 -3.46 -6.93
N SER A 735 -20.59 -2.30 -6.28
CA SER A 735 -20.45 -2.16 -4.83
C SER A 735 -21.73 -1.54 -4.28
N TRP A 736 -22.07 -1.85 -3.03
CA TRP A 736 -23.24 -1.27 -2.38
C TRP A 736 -23.03 -1.12 -0.89
N ALA A 737 -23.76 -0.19 -0.28
CA ALA A 737 -23.76 0.01 1.14
C ALA A 737 -25.17 0.40 1.62
N VAL A 738 -25.56 -0.08 2.78
CA VAL A 738 -26.81 0.29 3.47
C VAL A 738 -26.49 0.47 4.94
N GLY A 739 -26.87 1.60 5.50
CA GLY A 739 -26.62 1.94 6.89
C GLY A 739 -27.80 2.66 7.53
N GLY A 740 -27.77 2.73 8.84
CA GLY A 740 -28.71 3.53 9.58
C GLY A 740 -28.20 3.83 10.97
N THR A 741 -28.47 5.05 11.42
CA THR A 741 -28.15 5.55 12.76
C THR A 741 -29.44 5.89 13.49
N TYR A 742 -29.54 5.47 14.75
CA TYR A 742 -30.61 5.88 15.66
C TYR A 742 -30.07 6.77 16.77
N GLU A 743 -30.56 7.96 16.84
CA GLU A 743 -30.20 8.97 17.84
C GLU A 743 -31.10 8.85 19.05
N PHE A 744 -30.60 8.26 20.15
CA PHE A 744 -31.38 8.14 21.41
C PHE A 744 -31.55 9.49 22.08
N THR A 745 -30.53 10.29 22.04
CA THR A 745 -30.46 11.66 22.56
C THR A 745 -29.49 12.47 21.69
N PRO A 746 -29.45 13.80 21.76
CA PRO A 746 -28.44 14.61 21.05
C PRO A 746 -26.98 14.27 21.39
N HIS A 747 -26.76 13.35 22.30
CA HIS A 747 -25.44 12.93 22.80
C HIS A 747 -25.15 11.45 22.63
N MET A 748 -26.09 10.65 22.12
CA MET A 748 -25.96 9.19 22.08
C MET A 748 -26.62 8.63 20.84
N SER A 749 -25.87 7.88 20.06
CA SER A 749 -26.37 7.18 18.88
C SER A 749 -25.91 5.73 18.83
N MET A 750 -26.63 4.93 18.07
CA MET A 750 -26.26 3.57 17.69
C MET A 750 -26.44 3.45 16.19
N TYR A 751 -25.48 2.82 15.52
CA TYR A 751 -25.58 2.59 14.09
C TYR A 751 -25.41 1.11 13.75
N ALA A 752 -25.89 0.74 12.57
CA ALA A 752 -25.61 -0.53 11.94
C ALA A 752 -25.43 -0.33 10.44
N ARG A 753 -24.49 -1.08 9.85
CA ARG A 753 -24.18 -1.01 8.43
C ARG A 753 -23.86 -2.38 7.86
N ILE A 754 -24.23 -2.56 6.61
CA ILE A 754 -23.81 -3.67 5.77
C ILE A 754 -23.33 -3.08 4.47
N ASN A 755 -22.16 -3.49 4.00
CA ASN A 755 -21.66 -3.11 2.69
C ASN A 755 -20.93 -4.26 2.00
N GLN A 756 -20.93 -4.18 0.68
CA GLN A 756 -20.10 -5.00 -0.19
C GLN A 756 -19.24 -4.08 -1.05
N GLY A 757 -17.94 -4.28 -1.00
CA GLY A 757 -16.96 -3.60 -1.83
C GLY A 757 -16.23 -4.58 -2.74
N VAL A 758 -15.65 -4.05 -3.81
CA VAL A 758 -14.78 -4.78 -4.73
C VAL A 758 -13.48 -4.01 -4.91
N HIS A 759 -12.41 -4.76 -5.14
CA HIS A 759 -11.09 -4.24 -5.45
C HIS A 759 -10.61 -4.86 -6.76
N PHE A 760 -10.33 -4.00 -7.73
CA PHE A 760 -9.84 -4.44 -9.04
C PHE A 760 -8.35 -4.78 -8.97
N PRO A 761 -7.84 -5.66 -9.85
CA PRO A 761 -6.43 -5.99 -9.90
C PRO A 761 -5.57 -4.76 -10.22
N SER A 762 -4.45 -4.66 -9.55
CA SER A 762 -3.41 -3.68 -9.80
C SER A 762 -2.54 -4.05 -11.02
N PHE A 763 -1.64 -3.16 -11.43
CA PHE A 763 -0.62 -3.48 -12.45
C PHE A 763 0.26 -4.65 -12.03
N ASP A 764 0.59 -4.74 -10.74
CA ASP A 764 1.36 -5.85 -10.17
C ASP A 764 0.63 -7.18 -10.21
N ASP A 765 -0.67 -7.19 -9.95
CA ASP A 765 -1.47 -8.41 -10.06
C ASP A 765 -1.48 -8.92 -11.49
N LEU A 766 -1.61 -8.02 -12.47
CA LEU A 766 -1.54 -8.37 -13.88
C LEU A 766 -0.16 -8.91 -14.26
N ARG A 767 0.92 -8.25 -13.83
CA ARG A 767 2.29 -8.69 -14.07
C ARG A 767 2.54 -10.08 -13.49
N ASN A 768 2.00 -10.35 -12.33
CA ASN A 768 2.17 -11.61 -11.61
C ASN A 768 1.20 -12.70 -12.06
N GLY A 769 0.30 -12.41 -13.02
CA GLY A 769 -0.67 -13.38 -13.54
C GLY A 769 -1.83 -13.68 -12.58
N THR A 770 -2.18 -12.70 -11.72
CA THR A 770 -3.29 -12.78 -10.76
C THR A 770 -4.36 -11.72 -11.01
N PRO A 771 -5.01 -11.69 -12.19
CA PRO A 771 -5.97 -10.65 -12.56
C PRO A 771 -7.33 -10.84 -11.87
N GLN A 772 -7.37 -11.24 -10.62
CA GLN A 772 -8.60 -11.53 -9.89
C GLN A 772 -9.17 -10.24 -9.29
N THR A 773 -10.50 -10.16 -9.24
CA THR A 773 -11.21 -9.12 -8.49
C THR A 773 -11.49 -9.64 -7.08
N GLU A 774 -11.03 -8.93 -6.10
CA GLU A 774 -11.30 -9.21 -4.70
C GLU A 774 -12.67 -8.66 -4.31
N SER A 775 -13.29 -9.25 -3.31
CA SER A 775 -14.51 -8.73 -2.71
C SER A 775 -14.52 -8.85 -1.20
N ILE A 776 -15.14 -7.86 -0.56
CA ILE A 776 -15.42 -7.86 0.86
C ILE A 776 -16.93 -7.80 1.10
N GLN A 777 -17.41 -8.55 2.10
CA GLN A 777 -18.68 -8.28 2.79
C GLN A 777 -18.36 -7.86 4.21
N ASN A 778 -18.90 -6.72 4.62
CA ASN A 778 -18.66 -6.13 5.91
C ASN A 778 -19.98 -5.87 6.64
N TYR A 779 -20.05 -6.26 7.91
CA TYR A 779 -21.17 -6.07 8.82
C TYR A 779 -20.63 -5.32 10.03
N GLU A 780 -21.24 -4.19 10.36
CA GLU A 780 -20.82 -3.33 11.47
C GLU A 780 -22.02 -2.94 12.33
N ILE A 781 -21.79 -2.86 13.63
CA ILE A 781 -22.71 -2.28 14.60
C ILE A 781 -21.91 -1.48 15.62
N GLY A 782 -22.25 -0.21 15.78
CA GLY A 782 -21.52 0.66 16.69
C GLY A 782 -22.43 1.44 17.62
N TYR A 783 -21.85 1.88 18.72
CA TYR A 783 -22.48 2.73 19.72
C TYR A 783 -21.59 3.92 20.05
N ARG A 784 -22.16 5.10 19.99
CA ARG A 784 -21.44 6.37 20.15
C ARG A 784 -22.06 7.24 21.21
N VAL A 785 -21.21 7.81 22.05
CA VAL A 785 -21.58 8.79 23.09
C VAL A 785 -20.72 10.03 22.90
N GLN A 786 -21.33 11.20 22.95
CA GLN A 786 -20.65 12.49 22.85
C GLN A 786 -21.30 13.48 23.82
N THR A 787 -20.58 13.84 24.87
CA THR A 787 -20.98 14.86 25.84
C THR A 787 -19.88 15.93 25.91
N GLU A 788 -20.05 16.98 26.71
CA GLU A 788 -19.02 18.00 26.93
C GLU A 788 -17.68 17.44 27.44
N THR A 789 -17.70 16.31 28.17
CA THR A 789 -16.52 15.74 28.83
C THR A 789 -16.18 14.34 28.41
N LEU A 790 -17.02 13.67 27.61
CA LEU A 790 -16.83 12.28 27.19
C LEU A 790 -17.19 12.11 25.72
N TYR A 791 -16.25 11.60 24.96
CA TYR A 791 -16.48 10.95 23.68
C TYR A 791 -16.13 9.46 23.80
N ALA A 792 -16.99 8.58 23.31
CA ALA A 792 -16.70 7.16 23.19
C ALA A 792 -17.39 6.60 21.94
N ASP A 793 -16.66 5.82 21.17
CA ASP A 793 -17.12 5.09 20.00
C ASP A 793 -16.65 3.63 20.11
N ILE A 794 -17.59 2.70 20.04
CA ILE A 794 -17.33 1.25 20.04
C ILE A 794 -18.00 0.69 18.81
N ASP A 795 -17.23 0.01 17.95
CA ASP A 795 -17.68 -0.66 16.75
C ASP A 795 -17.35 -2.16 16.81
N ILE A 796 -18.32 -3.01 16.48
CA ILE A 796 -18.15 -4.46 16.37
C ILE A 796 -18.37 -4.83 14.91
N TYR A 797 -17.44 -5.59 14.35
CA TYR A 797 -17.47 -5.94 12.94
C TYR A 797 -17.32 -7.45 12.68
N ASP A 798 -17.87 -7.87 11.52
CA ASP A 798 -17.61 -9.16 10.87
C ASP A 798 -17.28 -8.85 9.40
N ARG A 799 -16.04 -9.16 8.98
CA ARG A 799 -15.49 -8.88 7.64
C ARG A 799 -15.12 -10.19 6.96
N GLN A 800 -15.60 -10.39 5.74
CA GLN A 800 -15.40 -11.62 4.98
C GLN A 800 -14.83 -11.26 3.61
N PHE A 801 -13.59 -11.67 3.35
CA PHE A 801 -12.93 -11.50 2.06
C PHE A 801 -12.95 -12.75 1.23
N SER A 802 -12.95 -12.57 -0.09
CA SER A 802 -12.77 -13.64 -1.07
C SER A 802 -11.99 -13.15 -2.28
N GLY A 803 -11.28 -14.06 -2.94
CA GLY A 803 -10.54 -13.77 -4.16
C GLY A 803 -9.23 -13.01 -3.95
N VAL A 804 -8.66 -13.00 -2.74
CA VAL A 804 -7.42 -12.28 -2.45
C VAL A 804 -6.24 -13.00 -3.08
N PRO A 805 -5.46 -12.38 -3.99
CA PRO A 805 -4.26 -12.97 -4.53
C PRO A 805 -3.16 -13.01 -3.46
N PHE A 806 -2.37 -14.07 -3.46
CA PHE A 806 -1.23 -14.21 -2.57
C PHE A 806 -0.06 -14.82 -3.32
N GLN A 807 1.10 -14.22 -3.14
CA GLN A 807 2.35 -14.67 -3.71
C GLN A 807 3.30 -15.09 -2.60
N GLN A 808 3.93 -16.23 -2.78
CA GLN A 808 4.97 -16.70 -1.88
C GLN A 808 6.18 -17.15 -2.69
N TYR A 809 7.31 -16.52 -2.41
CA TYR A 809 8.59 -17.00 -2.92
C TYR A 809 9.05 -18.17 -2.07
N VAL A 810 9.21 -19.33 -2.66
CA VAL A 810 9.74 -20.53 -2.02
C VAL A 810 11.07 -20.91 -2.66
N THR A 811 12.02 -21.34 -1.82
CA THR A 811 13.26 -21.91 -2.32
C THR A 811 13.04 -23.40 -2.55
N THR A 812 13.13 -23.83 -3.81
CA THR A 812 13.04 -25.25 -4.18
C THR A 812 14.20 -26.05 -3.60
N PRO A 813 14.11 -27.38 -3.53
CA PRO A 813 15.23 -28.24 -3.12
C PRO A 813 16.49 -28.06 -3.99
N SER A 814 16.35 -27.56 -5.21
CA SER A 814 17.47 -27.24 -6.11
C SER A 814 18.12 -25.89 -5.82
N GLY A 815 17.55 -25.08 -4.87
CA GLY A 815 18.02 -23.73 -4.55
C GLY A 815 17.49 -22.64 -5.46
N ALA A 816 16.59 -22.96 -6.40
CA ALA A 816 15.93 -21.97 -7.23
C ALA A 816 14.81 -21.26 -6.43
N LEU A 817 14.63 -19.97 -6.66
CA LEU A 817 13.49 -19.21 -6.15
C LEU A 817 12.30 -19.44 -7.06
N GLU A 818 11.18 -19.89 -6.52
CA GLU A 818 9.93 -20.11 -7.23
C GLU A 818 8.86 -19.18 -6.65
N ASN A 819 8.13 -18.46 -7.51
CA ASN A 819 7.00 -17.64 -7.11
C ASN A 819 5.73 -18.48 -7.23
N LEU A 820 5.10 -18.79 -6.10
CA LEU A 820 3.83 -19.51 -6.04
C LEU A 820 2.70 -18.51 -5.83
N VAL A 821 1.71 -18.55 -6.71
CA VAL A 821 0.54 -17.69 -6.68
C VAL A 821 -0.67 -18.49 -6.20
N PHE A 822 -1.40 -17.94 -5.23
CA PHE A 822 -2.59 -18.52 -4.64
C PHE A 822 -3.72 -17.50 -4.58
N SER A 823 -4.94 -17.99 -4.37
CA SER A 823 -6.06 -17.16 -3.92
C SER A 823 -6.54 -17.67 -2.57
N TYR A 824 -6.91 -16.75 -1.69
CA TYR A 824 -7.45 -17.08 -0.37
C TYR A 824 -8.60 -16.15 0.03
N GLY A 825 -9.32 -16.54 1.06
CA GLY A 825 -10.28 -15.71 1.76
C GLY A 825 -9.79 -15.32 3.15
N VAL A 826 -10.48 -14.39 3.77
CA VAL A 826 -10.27 -13.99 5.18
C VAL A 826 -11.60 -13.97 5.89
N ASP A 827 -11.63 -14.50 7.11
CA ASP A 827 -12.74 -14.39 8.06
C ASP A 827 -12.26 -13.63 9.28
N SER A 828 -12.84 -12.45 9.53
CA SER A 828 -12.40 -11.55 10.60
C SER A 828 -13.56 -11.06 11.42
N LYS A 829 -13.43 -11.17 12.73
CA LYS A 829 -14.36 -10.61 13.74
C LYS A 829 -13.58 -9.79 14.72
N GLY A 830 -14.10 -8.62 15.04
CA GLY A 830 -13.38 -7.76 15.96
C GLY A 830 -14.23 -6.66 16.58
N MET A 831 -13.54 -5.87 17.39
CA MET A 831 -14.11 -4.72 18.07
C MET A 831 -13.08 -3.58 18.07
N ASP A 832 -13.50 -2.44 17.60
CA ASP A 832 -12.77 -1.19 17.66
C ASP A 832 -13.33 -0.32 18.79
N PHE A 833 -12.44 0.40 19.45
CA PHE A 833 -12.85 1.35 20.47
C PHE A 833 -11.97 2.60 20.44
N THR A 834 -12.65 3.74 20.55
CA THR A 834 -12.02 5.06 20.70
C THR A 834 -12.72 5.78 21.85
N GLY A 835 -11.95 6.39 22.73
CA GLY A 835 -12.50 7.17 23.84
C GLY A 835 -11.64 8.37 24.19
N ARG A 836 -12.28 9.48 24.54
CA ARG A 836 -11.64 10.65 25.17
C ARG A 836 -12.53 11.06 26.35
N TRP A 837 -11.94 11.17 27.51
CA TRP A 837 -12.63 11.53 28.74
C TRP A 837 -11.89 12.62 29.49
N GLU A 838 -12.59 13.66 29.89
CA GLU A 838 -12.09 14.75 30.71
C GLU A 838 -12.72 14.67 32.13
N PRO A 839 -12.19 13.79 33.02
CA PRO A 839 -12.76 13.54 34.35
C PRO A 839 -12.72 14.75 35.26
N ILE A 840 -11.74 15.61 35.04
CA ILE A 840 -11.58 16.89 35.75
C ILE A 840 -11.03 17.91 34.74
N ARG A 841 -11.28 19.17 35.03
CA ARG A 841 -10.76 20.27 34.16
C ARG A 841 -9.27 20.13 33.93
N HIS A 842 -8.83 20.31 32.69
CA HIS A 842 -7.44 20.23 32.24
C HIS A 842 -6.82 18.83 32.18
N LEU A 843 -7.50 17.76 32.57
CA LEU A 843 -7.01 16.39 32.40
C LEU A 843 -7.81 15.70 31.31
N SER A 844 -7.18 15.31 30.23
CA SER A 844 -7.77 14.46 29.19
C SER A 844 -7.14 13.08 29.19
N LEU A 845 -7.96 12.06 29.05
CA LEU A 845 -7.58 10.66 28.94
C LEU A 845 -8.09 10.13 27.63
N SER A 846 -7.19 9.83 26.68
CA SER A 846 -7.56 9.27 25.38
C SER A 846 -7.16 7.81 25.29
N VAL A 847 -8.00 6.99 24.68
CA VAL A 847 -7.73 5.58 24.41
C VAL A 847 -8.20 5.24 23.00
N VAL A 848 -7.37 4.49 22.28
CA VAL A 848 -7.67 3.94 20.95
C VAL A 848 -7.19 2.50 20.93
N GLY A 849 -7.99 1.58 20.41
CA GLY A 849 -7.56 0.19 20.33
C GLY A 849 -8.48 -0.70 19.52
N ASN A 850 -7.96 -1.89 19.23
CA ASN A 850 -8.66 -2.94 18.49
C ASN A 850 -8.41 -4.30 19.13
N TRP A 851 -9.44 -5.11 19.14
CA TRP A 851 -9.37 -6.54 19.38
C TRP A 851 -9.94 -7.28 18.19
N GLN A 852 -9.23 -8.29 17.68
CA GLN A 852 -9.66 -9.05 16.51
C GLN A 852 -9.29 -10.53 16.60
N ASP A 853 -10.10 -11.34 15.92
CA ASP A 853 -9.78 -12.72 15.55
C ASP A 853 -9.93 -12.86 14.03
N SER A 854 -8.80 -12.73 13.33
CA SER A 854 -8.72 -12.71 11.87
C SER A 854 -7.89 -13.88 11.40
N VAL A 855 -8.46 -14.71 10.53
CA VAL A 855 -7.86 -15.96 10.08
C VAL A 855 -7.95 -16.12 8.57
N TYR A 856 -6.97 -16.81 8.02
CA TYR A 856 -7.01 -17.27 6.64
C TYR A 856 -8.10 -18.31 6.42
N LYS A 857 -8.73 -18.27 5.26
CA LYS A 857 -9.69 -19.23 4.76
C LYS A 857 -9.33 -19.68 3.36
N ASP A 858 -9.56 -20.94 3.07
CA ASP A 858 -9.37 -21.53 1.74
C ASP A 858 -7.94 -21.31 1.17
N ILE A 859 -6.94 -21.10 2.05
CA ILE A 859 -5.55 -20.92 1.63
C ILE A 859 -4.89 -22.29 1.39
N VAL A 860 -4.32 -22.45 0.22
CA VAL A 860 -3.47 -23.59 -0.11
C VAL A 860 -2.01 -23.17 0.01
N ALA A 861 -1.36 -23.50 1.13
CA ALA A 861 0.05 -23.19 1.29
C ALA A 861 0.94 -24.09 0.40
N ALA A 862 2.05 -23.55 -0.07
CA ALA A 862 3.08 -24.30 -0.76
C ALA A 862 3.55 -25.50 0.10
N GLY A 863 3.52 -26.72 -0.46
CA GLY A 863 3.90 -27.92 0.26
C GLY A 863 2.75 -28.71 0.90
N GLY A 864 1.49 -28.35 0.63
CA GLY A 864 0.31 -29.16 0.97
C GLY A 864 -0.20 -29.07 2.42
N ALA A 865 0.41 -28.25 3.27
CA ALA A 865 -0.14 -27.94 4.59
C ALA A 865 -1.04 -26.70 4.47
N GLY A 866 -2.37 -26.88 4.53
CA GLY A 866 -3.31 -25.75 4.56
C GLY A 866 -3.01 -24.82 5.74
N ALA A 867 -3.01 -23.52 5.50
CA ALA A 867 -2.88 -22.49 6.54
C ALA A 867 -4.26 -22.00 7.02
N ASP A 868 -5.33 -22.68 6.65
CA ASP A 868 -6.69 -22.37 7.09
C ASP A 868 -6.79 -22.33 8.62
N GLY A 869 -7.39 -21.25 9.11
CA GLY A 869 -7.52 -21.00 10.53
C GLY A 869 -6.27 -20.39 11.19
N ASN A 870 -5.16 -20.24 10.45
CA ASN A 870 -4.01 -19.47 10.93
C ASN A 870 -4.34 -17.98 10.99
N VAL A 871 -3.72 -17.29 11.96
CA VAL A 871 -3.85 -15.84 12.12
C VAL A 871 -3.23 -15.12 10.93
N LEU A 872 -3.87 -14.05 10.46
CA LEU A 872 -3.34 -13.20 9.40
C LEU A 872 -1.94 -12.68 9.76
N GLN A 873 -1.06 -12.66 8.75
CA GLN A 873 0.32 -12.18 8.93
C GLN A 873 0.34 -10.71 9.39
N ARG A 874 1.31 -10.38 10.25
CA ARG A 874 1.60 -9.06 10.82
C ARG A 874 0.45 -8.42 11.63
N GLN A 875 -0.70 -9.04 11.80
CA GLN A 875 -1.84 -8.49 12.51
C GLN A 875 -1.89 -8.96 13.97
N PRO A 876 -1.87 -8.01 14.95
CA PRO A 876 -2.03 -8.35 16.36
C PRO A 876 -3.50 -8.67 16.67
N ARG A 877 -3.74 -9.67 17.53
CA ARG A 877 -5.09 -9.89 18.07
C ARG A 877 -5.58 -8.78 19.00
N PHE A 878 -4.65 -8.03 19.58
CA PHE A 878 -4.96 -6.87 20.41
C PHE A 878 -3.88 -5.81 20.27
N GLN A 879 -4.31 -4.57 20.08
CA GLN A 879 -3.47 -3.38 20.16
C GLN A 879 -4.23 -2.27 20.86
N ALA A 880 -3.51 -1.44 21.60
CA ALA A 880 -4.10 -0.29 22.24
C ALA A 880 -3.08 0.82 22.46
N ARG A 881 -3.58 2.05 22.45
CA ARG A 881 -2.85 3.28 22.72
C ARG A 881 -3.60 4.06 23.79
N PHE A 882 -2.90 4.47 24.84
CA PHE A 882 -3.46 5.26 25.94
C PHE A 882 -2.64 6.53 26.11
N THR A 883 -3.32 7.69 26.02
CA THR A 883 -2.69 9.00 26.08
C THR A 883 -3.37 9.88 27.13
N PRO A 884 -2.87 9.93 28.38
CA PRO A 884 -3.20 10.98 29.31
C PRO A 884 -2.50 12.29 28.92
N ALA A 885 -3.23 13.41 28.98
CA ALA A 885 -2.67 14.74 28.82
C ALA A 885 -3.20 15.69 29.91
N TYR A 886 -2.36 16.63 30.35
CA TYR A 886 -2.70 17.61 31.36
C TYR A 886 -2.29 19.02 30.94
N ASP A 887 -3.25 19.92 30.91
CA ASP A 887 -3.06 21.33 30.57
C ASP A 887 -2.91 22.17 31.85
N LEU A 888 -1.75 22.77 32.07
CA LEU A 888 -1.43 23.56 33.25
C LEU A 888 -1.39 25.05 32.86
N PRO A 889 -2.43 25.84 33.15
CA PRO A 889 -2.40 27.27 32.90
C PRO A 889 -1.47 28.00 33.90
N LEU A 890 -0.45 28.71 33.41
CA LEU A 890 0.51 29.48 34.21
C LEU A 890 0.47 30.98 33.94
N GLY A 891 -0.72 31.56 33.81
CA GLY A 891 -0.90 32.98 33.54
C GLY A 891 -0.69 33.31 32.06
N PRO A 892 0.47 33.93 31.66
CA PRO A 892 0.70 34.21 30.24
C PRO A 892 1.19 33.00 29.42
N SER A 893 1.32 31.85 30.06
CA SER A 893 1.82 30.61 29.43
C SER A 893 0.93 29.44 29.80
N ASP A 894 0.58 28.63 28.83
CA ASP A 894 -0.08 27.35 29.03
C ASP A 894 0.94 26.24 28.78
N LEU A 895 1.00 25.27 29.69
CA LEU A 895 1.86 24.10 29.56
C LEU A 895 0.97 22.85 29.39
N ARG A 896 1.12 22.17 28.28
CA ARG A 896 0.51 20.85 28.04
C ARG A 896 1.54 19.75 28.20
N PHE A 897 1.24 18.78 29.04
CA PHE A 897 2.01 17.55 29.21
C PHE A 897 1.21 16.39 28.64
N PHE A 898 1.84 15.55 27.85
CA PHE A 898 1.20 14.32 27.37
C PHE A 898 2.17 13.14 27.42
N LEU A 899 1.60 11.96 27.59
CA LEU A 899 2.32 10.68 27.63
C LEU A 899 1.51 9.69 26.83
N THR A 900 2.11 8.97 25.89
CA THR A 900 1.44 7.93 25.12
C THR A 900 2.08 6.58 25.40
N TYR A 901 1.30 5.66 25.93
CA TYR A 901 1.68 4.26 26.05
C TYR A 901 1.01 3.47 24.96
N SER A 902 1.81 2.76 24.16
CA SER A 902 1.36 1.93 23.05
C SER A 902 1.71 0.46 23.30
N TYR A 903 0.74 -0.43 23.18
CA TYR A 903 0.90 -1.89 23.26
C TYR A 903 0.51 -2.54 21.97
N ILE A 904 1.38 -3.38 21.44
CA ILE A 904 1.18 -4.17 20.24
C ILE A 904 1.33 -5.64 20.59
N GLY A 905 0.30 -6.43 20.34
CA GLY A 905 0.24 -7.86 20.65
C GLY A 905 1.17 -8.72 19.79
N LEU A 906 1.25 -10.00 20.15
CA LEU A 906 1.99 -11.01 19.38
C LEU A 906 1.38 -11.16 17.98
N ARG A 907 2.24 -11.31 16.97
CA ARG A 907 1.90 -11.46 15.55
C ARG A 907 2.77 -12.56 14.93
N TYR A 908 2.51 -12.81 13.63
CA TYR A 908 3.31 -13.70 12.81
C TYR A 908 3.70 -13.00 11.51
N SER A 909 4.92 -13.24 11.02
CA SER A 909 5.40 -12.63 9.78
C SER A 909 5.01 -13.43 8.53
N ASP A 910 4.53 -14.66 8.70
CA ASP A 910 4.22 -15.60 7.63
C ASP A 910 2.81 -16.20 7.79
N PRO A 911 2.15 -16.61 6.69
CA PRO A 911 0.84 -17.27 6.74
C PRO A 911 0.86 -18.63 7.48
N GLY A 912 2.00 -19.30 7.52
CA GLY A 912 2.17 -20.56 8.24
C GLY A 912 2.22 -20.42 9.75
N ASN A 913 2.25 -19.18 10.27
CA ASN A 913 2.39 -18.83 11.68
C ASN A 913 3.67 -19.43 12.35
N ALA A 914 4.72 -19.62 11.55
CA ALA A 914 5.99 -20.16 12.00
C ALA A 914 6.94 -19.05 12.51
N GLN A 915 6.94 -17.89 11.85
CA GLN A 915 7.77 -16.74 12.19
C GLN A 915 7.06 -15.84 13.19
N VAL A 916 7.36 -16.00 14.47
CA VAL A 916 6.71 -15.24 15.55
C VAL A 916 7.31 -13.85 15.69
N LEU A 917 6.48 -12.84 15.75
CA LEU A 917 6.78 -11.46 16.10
C LEU A 917 6.27 -11.20 17.52
N PRO A 918 7.14 -11.14 18.54
CA PRO A 918 6.73 -10.94 19.92
C PRO A 918 5.97 -9.63 20.14
N SER A 919 5.13 -9.60 21.15
CA SER A 919 4.51 -8.35 21.61
C SER A 919 5.56 -7.36 22.09
N PHE A 920 5.30 -6.07 21.90
CA PHE A 920 6.11 -5.01 22.46
C PHE A 920 5.28 -3.80 22.90
N GLN A 921 5.93 -2.88 23.60
CA GLN A 921 5.32 -1.66 24.09
C GLN A 921 6.29 -0.49 23.96
N THR A 922 5.77 0.67 23.64
CA THR A 922 6.54 1.91 23.57
C THR A 922 5.93 2.98 24.48
N LEU A 923 6.76 3.92 24.87
CA LEU A 923 6.39 5.09 25.63
C LEU A 923 6.87 6.35 24.91
N ASP A 924 5.94 7.21 24.56
CA ASP A 924 6.19 8.52 23.96
C ASP A 924 5.74 9.60 24.95
N ALA A 925 6.37 10.77 24.96
CA ALA A 925 5.96 11.87 25.81
C ALA A 925 6.32 13.22 25.19
N GLY A 926 5.58 14.25 25.57
CA GLY A 926 5.86 15.61 25.14
C GLY A 926 5.42 16.67 26.14
N ILE A 927 6.02 17.84 25.97
CA ILE A 927 5.69 19.07 26.68
C ILE A 927 5.52 20.16 25.62
N VAL A 928 4.36 20.81 25.59
CA VAL A 928 4.10 21.96 24.75
C VAL A 928 3.88 23.17 25.65
N SER A 929 4.58 24.26 25.37
CA SER A 929 4.43 25.52 26.06
C SER A 929 3.95 26.59 25.07
N GLU A 930 2.76 27.09 25.24
CA GLU A 930 2.28 28.29 24.57
C GLU A 930 2.62 29.52 25.41
N ILE A 931 3.39 30.45 24.85
CA ILE A 931 3.86 31.64 25.54
C ILE A 931 3.25 32.90 24.89
N GLY A 932 2.26 33.46 25.57
CA GLY A 932 1.43 34.52 25.02
C GLY A 932 0.60 34.03 23.83
N GLN A 933 0.42 34.89 22.82
CA GLN A 933 -0.35 34.52 21.61
C GLN A 933 0.54 34.11 20.42
N HIS A 934 1.86 34.23 20.57
CA HIS A 934 2.76 34.17 19.42
C HIS A 934 3.80 33.05 19.46
N PHE A 935 4.19 32.57 20.62
CA PHE A 935 5.27 31.56 20.69
C PHE A 935 4.78 30.20 21.18
N GLU A 936 5.20 29.17 20.51
CA GLU A 936 5.06 27.77 20.95
C GLU A 936 6.45 27.14 21.06
N VAL A 937 6.67 26.42 22.15
CA VAL A 937 7.86 25.58 22.38
C VAL A 937 7.36 24.15 22.60
N ARG A 938 7.82 23.21 21.78
CA ARG A 938 7.44 21.80 21.87
C ARG A 938 8.68 20.95 22.09
N LEU A 939 8.72 20.21 23.20
CA LEU A 939 9.70 19.16 23.46
C LEU A 939 9.00 17.83 23.38
N GLN A 940 9.48 16.92 22.54
CA GLN A 940 8.84 15.63 22.31
C GLN A 940 9.88 14.51 22.22
N GLY A 941 9.52 13.31 22.69
CA GLY A 941 10.33 12.12 22.54
C GLY A 941 9.49 10.90 22.24
N THR A 942 9.96 10.04 21.34
CA THR A 942 9.32 8.80 20.91
C THR A 942 10.16 7.60 21.33
N ASN A 943 9.49 6.45 21.56
CA ASN A 943 10.12 5.22 22.05
C ASN A 943 11.12 5.47 23.21
N LEU A 944 10.73 6.26 24.20
CA LEU A 944 11.61 6.67 25.33
C LEU A 944 12.18 5.49 26.11
N THR A 945 11.49 4.36 26.11
CA THR A 945 11.95 3.09 26.69
C THR A 945 13.02 2.40 25.86
N ASN A 946 13.27 2.87 24.64
CA ASN A 946 14.21 2.30 23.68
C ASN A 946 13.92 0.81 23.41
N THR A 947 12.67 0.48 23.27
CA THR A 947 12.17 -0.89 23.07
C THR A 947 12.55 -1.39 21.66
N LEU A 948 13.03 -2.63 21.58
CA LEU A 948 13.21 -3.36 20.33
C LEU A 948 11.88 -4.08 19.95
N GLY A 949 11.13 -3.51 19.04
CA GLY A 949 9.97 -4.15 18.43
C GLY A 949 10.31 -4.62 17.02
N ILE A 950 9.93 -5.85 16.66
CA ILE A 950 10.13 -6.37 15.29
C ILE A 950 8.80 -6.33 14.57
N THR A 951 8.77 -5.70 13.38
CA THR A 951 7.56 -5.46 12.59
C THR A 951 7.32 -6.55 11.55
N GLU A 952 8.40 -7.07 10.96
CA GLU A 952 8.38 -8.17 10.01
C GLU A 952 9.70 -8.97 10.07
N GLN A 953 9.72 -10.13 9.43
CA GLN A 953 10.93 -10.91 9.14
C GLN A 953 11.02 -11.14 7.64
N ASP A 954 12.24 -11.29 7.12
CA ASP A 954 12.47 -11.61 5.71
C ASP A 954 11.83 -12.95 5.37
N ALA A 955 10.85 -12.91 4.45
CA ALA A 955 10.11 -14.10 4.03
C ALA A 955 11.04 -15.15 3.38
N ARG A 956 12.16 -14.74 2.78
CA ARG A 956 13.16 -15.61 2.15
C ARG A 956 14.03 -16.32 3.18
N ALA A 957 14.21 -15.72 4.37
CA ALA A 957 14.90 -16.34 5.50
C ALA A 957 14.06 -17.42 6.21
N ALA A 958 12.85 -17.66 5.75
CA ALA A 958 11.82 -18.42 6.43
C ALA A 958 12.06 -19.95 6.47
N SER A 959 13.06 -20.47 5.82
CA SER A 959 13.32 -21.90 5.82
C SER A 959 13.77 -22.44 7.21
N GLY A 960 12.97 -22.15 8.23
CA GLY A 960 12.97 -22.90 9.48
C GLY A 960 13.87 -22.40 10.61
N THR A 961 14.42 -21.19 10.54
CA THR A 961 15.32 -20.70 11.57
C THR A 961 14.72 -19.67 12.54
N SER A 962 13.59 -19.05 12.20
CA SER A 962 12.90 -18.16 13.12
C SER A 962 12.31 -18.95 14.28
N GLY A 963 12.79 -18.65 15.48
CA GLY A 963 12.31 -19.29 16.69
C GLY A 963 13.01 -20.60 17.08
N THR A 964 14.12 -20.97 16.45
CA THR A 964 14.99 -22.04 16.96
C THR A 964 16.01 -21.49 17.94
N ALA A 965 16.18 -22.13 19.08
CA ALA A 965 17.15 -21.72 20.11
C ALA A 965 18.57 -21.57 19.51
N GLY A 966 19.17 -20.37 19.64
CA GLY A 966 20.50 -20.04 19.15
C GLY A 966 20.60 -19.77 17.64
N GLY A 967 19.46 -19.58 16.94
CA GLY A 967 19.43 -19.25 15.52
C GLY A 967 19.64 -17.76 15.22
N PHE A 968 19.97 -17.45 13.96
CA PHE A 968 19.95 -16.10 13.43
C PHE A 968 18.57 -15.80 12.82
N ALA A 969 18.15 -14.55 12.84
CA ALA A 969 16.97 -14.06 12.16
C ALA A 969 17.30 -12.78 11.39
N LEU A 970 16.54 -12.49 10.36
CA LEU A 970 16.52 -11.21 9.66
C LEU A 970 15.17 -10.57 9.93
N GLY A 971 15.16 -9.35 10.46
CA GLY A 971 13.89 -8.69 10.79
C GLY A 971 14.01 -7.17 10.79
N ARG A 972 12.91 -6.49 10.48
CA ARG A 972 12.83 -5.04 10.50
C ARG A 972 12.43 -4.57 11.89
N PRO A 973 13.26 -3.78 12.58
CA PRO A 973 12.89 -3.21 13.87
C PRO A 973 12.17 -1.87 13.69
N ILE A 974 11.37 -1.50 14.72
CA ILE A 974 10.92 -0.11 14.89
C ILE A 974 12.12 0.81 15.12
N PHE A 975 11.92 2.12 14.99
CA PHE A 975 12.94 3.10 15.34
C PHE A 975 13.23 3.08 16.85
N GLY A 976 14.49 3.30 17.21
CA GLY A 976 14.92 3.52 18.57
C GLY A 976 14.36 4.80 19.17
N ARG A 977 14.94 5.22 20.30
CA ARG A 977 14.51 6.45 20.98
C ARG A 977 14.95 7.70 20.21
N GLU A 978 14.02 8.62 19.99
CA GLU A 978 14.24 9.93 19.39
C GLU A 978 13.74 11.04 20.30
N ALA A 979 14.27 12.25 20.13
CA ALA A 979 13.80 13.45 20.80
C ALA A 979 13.95 14.66 19.89
N SER A 980 12.99 15.59 19.97
CA SER A 980 13.00 16.83 19.18
C SER A 980 12.57 18.04 20.02
N LEU A 981 13.08 19.21 19.63
CA LEU A 981 12.71 20.51 20.18
C LEU A 981 12.22 21.40 19.02
N GLY A 982 10.96 21.77 19.06
CA GLY A 982 10.32 22.72 18.14
C GLY A 982 10.17 24.10 18.76
N LEU A 983 10.42 25.13 17.97
CA LEU A 983 10.15 26.53 18.28
C LEU A 983 9.30 27.09 17.16
N LYS A 984 8.13 27.65 17.47
CA LYS A 984 7.21 28.23 16.49
C LYS A 984 6.81 29.66 16.88
N TYR A 985 6.74 30.56 15.91
CA TYR A 985 6.19 31.90 16.03
C TYR A 985 4.90 31.99 15.22
N LYS A 986 3.80 32.34 15.85
CA LYS A 986 2.45 32.55 15.27
C LYS A 986 2.18 34.06 15.14
N PHE A 987 1.64 34.51 14.01
CA PHE A 987 1.37 35.96 13.74
C PHE A 987 0.07 36.14 12.95
#